data_505133a0f89fd0e4bb19e597db08d9b6
#
_entry.id   505133a0f89fd0e4bb19e597db08d9b6
#
_cell.length_a   1.000
_cell.length_b   1.000
_cell.length_c   1.000
_cell.angle_alpha   90.00
_cell.angle_beta   90.00
_cell.angle_gamma   90.00
#
_symmetry.space_group_name_H-M   'P 1'
#
loop_
_entity.id
_entity.type
_entity.pdbx_description
1 polymer ?
#
loop_
_entity_poly.entity_id
_entity_poly.type
_entity_poly.pdbx_seq_one_letter_code
_entity_poly.pdbx_strand_id
1 'polypeptide(L)'
;MIAKIAVSAATFAIDKPYSYRVPEEMELQPGQRVQIPFGRGNRRTEGVVLALESGDESKLKCVERVLDEAPILTKRQLRLAAFIRERYFCTLYEAVRAMLPAGLWFDTKASYLLTEDRSWQEVAIKKPGAGEILRLMEDLGGQADENALRSCIANEDVLEAALSYLVKKKWMEARTEFQRRGHDKTEKIVSLASSPEEAMEYASHRPKSAAMQRSVLELLCSLGTVAAKELCYFTGAKMPTLQSLEKKGYVTLSERPVLRCREIKPAQIQRPLVLNDAQETCFAGLKNQLEDANPGIALLYGITGSGKTSVYIRLIQECLDSGKSAMLLVPEISLTPQLLGLLAAWFGQRVAVLHSSLGVGERYDQWKRVRSGEADLVVGTRSAVFAPCENLGLIILDEEQEHSYKSENSPRYDAREVAIWRGAKENALVLLGSATPSVESMYRAKTGLYKLYTLKQRYNGKPLPKVEIVDLREEMKMGNDLSLSYPLREAIHDTALADKQTILLLNRRGNSRALVCVDCRETPICPRCDLRLTYHSANSRLMCHYCGHSQPAPSRCSCGGPLKSIGTGTQKLQQELEGLFPDMETLRMDADTVSAVNTHEKILEKFETERIPVLIGTQMVAKGLNLPDVTLVGVLDADLSLYTGGFRAGETTFNMLTQVVGRAGRGNTEGRAIVQTLVPGHQVIRLAAEQNYDGFYDLEVNLRRVQNAPPFADVAVVTFTGREETSVLRGAAKFRDSLNACLKQAPYTEENCTALGPAPCVVPKINYNFRYRLTLRCAMTKNLRFLLAHLLREFARDGQNRGVSAFIDVNGFDA
;
A
#
# COMPACT_ATOMS: atom_id res chain seq x y z
N MET A 1 -11.97 17.08 -34.19
CA MET A 1 -11.15 15.99 -33.56
C MET A 1 -11.86 15.42 -32.35
N ILE A 2 -11.85 14.10 -32.18
CA ILE A 2 -12.55 13.40 -31.08
C ILE A 2 -11.53 12.88 -30.06
N ALA A 3 -11.72 13.23 -28.79
CA ALA A 3 -10.94 12.68 -27.68
C ALA A 3 -11.69 11.50 -27.04
N LYS A 4 -11.00 10.35 -26.87
CA LYS A 4 -11.46 9.21 -26.07
C LYS A 4 -10.97 9.41 -24.64
N ILE A 5 -11.90 9.52 -23.70
CA ILE A 5 -11.62 9.97 -22.33
C ILE A 5 -12.08 8.94 -21.32
N ALA A 6 -11.19 8.61 -20.36
CA ALA A 6 -11.53 7.91 -19.13
C ALA A 6 -12.09 8.91 -18.12
N VAL A 7 -13.31 8.69 -17.65
CA VAL A 7 -14.07 9.67 -16.84
C VAL A 7 -14.08 9.28 -15.38
N SER A 8 -13.76 10.21 -14.48
CA SER A 8 -13.67 9.96 -13.04
C SER A 8 -15.01 9.59 -12.39
N ALA A 9 -16.11 10.13 -12.92
CA ALA A 9 -17.46 9.85 -12.43
C ALA A 9 -18.07 8.56 -13.01
N ALA A 10 -17.37 7.84 -13.88
CA ALA A 10 -17.87 6.58 -14.43
C ALA A 10 -17.72 5.45 -13.40
N THR A 11 -18.86 4.85 -13.02
CA THR A 11 -18.88 3.64 -12.22
C THR A 11 -18.54 2.42 -13.09
N PHE A 12 -18.20 1.27 -12.46
CA PHE A 12 -17.84 0.05 -13.19
C PHE A 12 -18.93 -0.39 -14.18
N ALA A 13 -20.21 -0.18 -13.86
CA ALA A 13 -21.36 -0.52 -14.71
C ALA A 13 -21.36 0.20 -16.07
N ILE A 14 -20.80 1.42 -16.12
CA ILE A 14 -20.82 2.29 -17.29
C ILE A 14 -19.41 2.61 -17.79
N ASP A 15 -18.38 1.95 -17.24
CA ASP A 15 -16.98 2.25 -17.59
C ASP A 15 -16.62 1.85 -19.01
N LYS A 16 -16.33 2.87 -19.81
CA LYS A 16 -15.81 2.78 -21.19
C LYS A 16 -15.08 4.06 -21.54
N PRO A 17 -14.26 4.09 -22.58
CA PRO A 17 -13.80 5.36 -23.17
C PRO A 17 -15.01 6.14 -23.70
N TYR A 18 -15.17 7.36 -23.24
CA TYR A 18 -16.21 8.29 -23.71
C TYR A 18 -15.65 9.23 -24.77
N SER A 19 -16.46 9.54 -25.82
CA SER A 19 -16.05 10.41 -26.91
C SER A 19 -16.49 11.84 -26.63
N TYR A 20 -15.57 12.79 -26.80
CA TYR A 20 -15.81 14.21 -26.67
C TYR A 20 -15.21 14.96 -27.86
N ARG A 21 -15.88 16.02 -28.30
CA ARG A 21 -15.33 16.93 -29.31
C ARG A 21 -14.24 17.78 -28.66
N VAL A 22 -13.13 17.94 -29.37
CA VAL A 22 -12.06 18.86 -28.99
C VAL A 22 -12.31 20.19 -29.72
N PRO A 23 -12.43 21.32 -29.01
CA PRO A 23 -12.51 22.65 -29.64
C PRO A 23 -11.31 22.92 -30.55
N GLU A 24 -11.49 23.65 -31.66
CA GLU A 24 -10.43 23.94 -32.64
C GLU A 24 -9.25 24.73 -32.03
N GLU A 25 -9.54 25.57 -31.05
CA GLU A 25 -8.54 26.39 -30.34
C GLU A 25 -7.77 25.59 -29.25
N MET A 26 -8.07 24.30 -29.05
CA MET A 26 -7.52 23.49 -27.97
C MET A 26 -6.61 22.42 -28.51
N GLU A 27 -5.33 22.47 -28.15
CA GLU A 27 -4.39 21.39 -28.40
C GLU A 27 -4.46 20.34 -27.28
N LEU A 28 -4.76 19.10 -27.63
CA LEU A 28 -4.81 17.97 -26.68
C LEU A 28 -3.84 16.87 -27.08
N GLN A 29 -3.29 16.23 -26.06
CA GLN A 29 -2.44 15.05 -26.22
C GLN A 29 -2.92 13.91 -25.34
N PRO A 30 -2.79 12.63 -25.76
CA PRO A 30 -3.03 11.49 -24.90
C PRO A 30 -2.17 11.56 -23.62
N GLY A 31 -2.81 11.29 -22.47
CA GLY A 31 -2.18 11.37 -21.16
C GLY A 31 -2.39 12.70 -20.43
N GLN A 32 -3.01 13.72 -21.06
CA GLN A 32 -3.44 14.93 -20.37
C GLN A 32 -4.77 14.73 -19.66
N ARG A 33 -4.97 15.45 -18.55
CA ARG A 33 -6.26 15.53 -17.87
C ARG A 33 -7.06 16.71 -18.41
N VAL A 34 -8.37 16.52 -18.42
CA VAL A 34 -9.32 17.50 -18.93
C VAL A 34 -10.54 17.61 -18.01
N GLN A 35 -11.15 18.77 -18.03
CA GLN A 35 -12.47 19.00 -17.47
C GLN A 35 -13.52 18.81 -18.54
N ILE A 36 -14.54 18.00 -18.23
CA ILE A 36 -15.58 17.61 -19.17
C ILE A 36 -16.96 17.61 -18.51
N PRO A 37 -18.06 17.86 -19.24
CA PRO A 37 -19.41 17.69 -18.75
C PRO A 37 -19.84 16.22 -18.86
N PHE A 38 -20.27 15.58 -17.77
CA PHE A 38 -20.67 14.19 -17.74
C PHE A 38 -22.10 13.97 -17.25
N GLY A 39 -22.75 12.92 -17.73
CA GLY A 39 -24.11 12.52 -17.35
C GLY A 39 -25.20 13.43 -17.95
N ARG A 40 -26.46 13.19 -17.58
CA ARG A 40 -27.61 13.97 -18.07
C ARG A 40 -27.62 15.42 -17.55
N GLY A 41 -27.07 15.64 -16.35
CA GLY A 41 -26.99 16.95 -15.72
C GLY A 41 -25.74 17.76 -16.08
N ASN A 42 -24.92 17.32 -17.03
CA ASN A 42 -23.67 18.00 -17.44
C ASN A 42 -22.77 18.37 -16.25
N ARG A 43 -22.72 17.51 -15.23
CA ARG A 43 -21.83 17.74 -14.08
C ARG A 43 -20.38 17.79 -14.55
N ARG A 44 -19.69 18.87 -14.23
CA ARG A 44 -18.27 19.00 -14.50
C ARG A 44 -17.47 17.93 -13.76
N THR A 45 -16.64 17.22 -14.47
CA THR A 45 -15.85 16.13 -13.92
C THR A 45 -14.47 16.05 -14.58
N GLU A 46 -13.53 15.43 -13.92
CA GLU A 46 -12.20 15.17 -14.45
C GLU A 46 -12.23 13.95 -15.36
N GLY A 47 -11.45 14.00 -16.43
CA GLY A 47 -11.19 12.89 -17.31
C GLY A 47 -9.73 12.87 -17.78
N VAL A 48 -9.29 11.73 -18.29
CA VAL A 48 -7.94 11.55 -18.86
C VAL A 48 -8.07 11.16 -20.31
N VAL A 49 -7.37 11.87 -21.18
CA VAL A 49 -7.33 11.61 -22.62
C VAL A 49 -6.54 10.33 -22.89
N LEU A 50 -7.20 9.34 -23.48
CA LEU A 50 -6.61 8.04 -23.82
C LEU A 50 -6.07 8.01 -25.25
N ALA A 51 -6.85 8.58 -26.19
CA ALA A 51 -6.54 8.63 -27.61
C ALA A 51 -7.27 9.80 -28.27
N LEU A 52 -6.76 10.22 -29.44
CA LEU A 52 -7.40 11.18 -30.33
C LEU A 52 -7.72 10.47 -31.64
N GLU A 53 -8.92 10.69 -32.18
CA GLU A 53 -9.41 10.06 -33.40
C GLU A 53 -10.13 11.11 -34.26
N SER A 54 -10.20 10.88 -35.55
CA SER A 54 -11.04 11.65 -36.48
C SER A 54 -12.40 10.98 -36.60
N GLY A 55 -13.49 11.76 -36.70
CA GLY A 55 -14.83 11.19 -36.83
C GLY A 55 -15.93 12.25 -36.80
N ASP A 56 -17.20 11.80 -36.76
CA ASP A 56 -18.36 12.68 -36.65
C ASP A 56 -18.50 13.25 -35.23
N GLU A 57 -18.43 14.58 -35.15
CA GLU A 57 -18.43 15.34 -33.89
C GLU A 57 -19.81 15.94 -33.56
N SER A 58 -20.80 15.85 -34.48
CA SER A 58 -22.04 16.63 -34.47
C SER A 58 -22.90 16.44 -33.20
N LYS A 59 -22.79 15.28 -32.52
CA LYS A 59 -23.60 14.95 -31.32
C LYS A 59 -22.75 14.83 -30.06
N LEU A 60 -21.47 15.17 -30.10
CA LEU A 60 -20.57 15.00 -28.99
C LEU A 60 -20.55 16.25 -28.10
N LYS A 61 -20.45 16.01 -26.78
CA LYS A 61 -20.15 17.10 -25.82
C LYS A 61 -18.71 17.56 -26.01
N CYS A 62 -18.42 18.83 -25.70
CA CYS A 62 -17.08 19.40 -25.82
C CYS A 62 -16.26 19.19 -24.56
N VAL A 63 -14.94 19.10 -24.73
CA VAL A 63 -13.97 19.32 -23.68
C VAL A 63 -14.04 20.80 -23.27
N GLU A 64 -14.16 21.07 -21.96
CA GLU A 64 -14.28 22.45 -21.47
C GLU A 64 -12.92 23.10 -21.20
N ARG A 65 -11.98 22.34 -20.60
CA ARG A 65 -10.68 22.87 -20.21
C ARG A 65 -9.63 21.77 -20.12
N VAL A 66 -8.38 22.10 -20.51
CA VAL A 66 -7.18 21.28 -20.24
C VAL A 66 -6.68 21.62 -18.82
N LEU A 67 -6.35 20.59 -18.04
CA LEU A 67 -5.91 20.74 -16.66
C LEU A 67 -4.40 20.64 -16.47
N ASP A 68 -3.69 20.09 -17.47
CA ASP A 68 -2.24 19.91 -17.45
C ASP A 68 -1.61 20.54 -18.69
N GLU A 69 -0.53 21.28 -18.52
CA GLU A 69 0.22 21.90 -19.64
C GLU A 69 0.87 20.85 -20.56
N ALA A 70 1.27 19.71 -20.00
CA ALA A 70 1.85 18.59 -20.72
C ALA A 70 1.25 17.25 -20.28
N PRO A 71 1.31 16.18 -21.10
CA PRO A 71 0.83 14.86 -20.72
C PRO A 71 1.44 14.37 -19.40
N ILE A 72 0.63 14.05 -18.42
CA ILE A 72 1.08 13.51 -17.13
C ILE A 72 1.33 12.00 -17.16
N LEU A 73 0.77 11.32 -18.17
CA LEU A 73 0.94 9.89 -18.40
C LEU A 73 1.53 9.66 -19.80
N THR A 74 2.48 8.77 -19.87
CA THR A 74 3.06 8.31 -21.13
C THR A 74 2.14 7.31 -21.85
N LYS A 75 2.37 7.08 -23.14
CA LYS A 75 1.66 6.03 -23.90
C LYS A 75 1.82 4.63 -23.27
N ARG A 76 2.99 4.36 -22.64
CA ARG A 76 3.25 3.10 -21.93
C ARG A 76 2.36 2.97 -20.70
N GLN A 77 2.23 4.04 -19.92
CA GLN A 77 1.38 4.08 -18.72
C GLN A 77 -0.11 3.98 -19.07
N LEU A 78 -0.57 4.54 -20.19
CA LEU A 78 -1.93 4.34 -20.67
C LEU A 78 -2.20 2.87 -21.05
N ARG A 79 -1.23 2.16 -21.63
CA ARG A 79 -1.33 0.71 -21.87
C ARG A 79 -1.34 -0.09 -20.57
N LEU A 80 -0.55 0.33 -19.58
CA LEU A 80 -0.56 -0.26 -18.24
C LEU A 80 -1.94 -0.06 -17.57
N ALA A 81 -2.57 1.11 -17.73
CA ALA A 81 -3.94 1.35 -17.23
C ALA A 81 -4.96 0.36 -17.83
N ALA A 82 -4.87 0.09 -19.12
CA ALA A 82 -5.73 -0.89 -19.78
C ALA A 82 -5.49 -2.31 -19.24
N PHE A 83 -4.23 -2.71 -19.03
CA PHE A 83 -3.89 -3.98 -18.39
C PHE A 83 -4.46 -4.08 -16.96
N ILE A 84 -4.28 -3.06 -16.13
CA ILE A 84 -4.79 -3.04 -14.75
C ILE A 84 -6.31 -3.15 -14.73
N ARG A 85 -7.00 -2.40 -15.59
CA ARG A 85 -8.45 -2.46 -15.71
C ARG A 85 -8.96 -3.89 -16.00
N GLU A 86 -8.36 -4.54 -17.00
CA GLU A 86 -8.75 -5.88 -17.41
C GLU A 86 -8.41 -6.93 -16.35
N ARG A 87 -7.22 -6.83 -15.76
CA ARG A 87 -6.71 -7.83 -14.81
C ARG A 87 -7.37 -7.77 -13.46
N TYR A 88 -7.71 -6.55 -12.98
CA TYR A 88 -8.16 -6.32 -11.59
C TYR A 88 -9.59 -5.78 -11.48
N PHE A 89 -10.39 -5.85 -12.53
CA PHE A 89 -11.82 -5.50 -12.53
C PHE A 89 -12.11 -4.11 -11.94
N CYS A 90 -11.38 -3.11 -12.36
CA CYS A 90 -11.56 -1.71 -11.97
C CYS A 90 -11.97 -0.84 -13.16
N THR A 91 -12.30 0.43 -12.92
CA THR A 91 -12.52 1.39 -14.01
C THR A 91 -11.20 1.87 -14.62
N LEU A 92 -11.24 2.38 -15.84
CA LEU A 92 -10.06 2.97 -16.49
C LEU A 92 -9.52 4.14 -15.66
N TYR A 93 -10.42 4.96 -15.11
CA TYR A 93 -10.01 6.10 -14.31
C TYR A 93 -9.35 5.67 -12.99
N GLU A 94 -9.86 4.64 -12.30
CA GLU A 94 -9.21 4.09 -11.11
C GLU A 94 -7.80 3.58 -11.41
N ALA A 95 -7.62 2.88 -12.53
CA ALA A 95 -6.32 2.41 -12.98
C ALA A 95 -5.33 3.56 -13.21
N VAL A 96 -5.77 4.63 -13.90
CA VAL A 96 -4.97 5.84 -14.12
C VAL A 96 -4.65 6.54 -12.80
N ARG A 97 -5.66 6.71 -11.94
CA ARG A 97 -5.51 7.40 -10.65
C ARG A 97 -4.48 6.73 -9.75
N ALA A 98 -4.40 5.40 -9.77
CA ALA A 98 -3.42 4.64 -9.01
C ALA A 98 -1.96 4.93 -9.40
N MET A 99 -1.74 5.40 -10.62
CA MET A 99 -0.40 5.73 -11.14
C MET A 99 0.04 7.16 -10.82
N LEU A 100 -0.88 8.01 -10.37
CA LEU A 100 -0.62 9.41 -10.11
C LEU A 100 -0.42 9.68 -8.62
N PRO A 101 0.56 10.49 -8.23
CA PRO A 101 0.70 10.91 -6.84
C PRO A 101 -0.51 11.74 -6.40
N ALA A 102 -0.89 11.63 -5.12
CA ALA A 102 -2.05 12.32 -4.57
C ALA A 102 -2.00 13.85 -4.75
N GLY A 103 -0.81 14.44 -4.85
CA GLY A 103 -0.63 15.87 -5.12
C GLY A 103 -1.13 16.34 -6.49
N LEU A 104 -1.26 15.42 -7.44
CA LEU A 104 -1.85 15.70 -8.75
C LEU A 104 -3.38 15.58 -8.76
N TRP A 105 -4.00 14.99 -7.73
CA TRP A 105 -5.46 14.85 -7.71
C TRP A 105 -6.13 16.20 -7.55
N PHE A 106 -7.28 16.33 -8.18
CA PHE A 106 -8.15 17.49 -7.97
C PHE A 106 -9.21 17.15 -6.93
N ASP A 107 -9.38 18.06 -5.99
CA ASP A 107 -10.56 18.08 -5.12
C ASP A 107 -11.60 18.98 -5.79
N THR A 108 -12.80 18.45 -5.89
CA THR A 108 -13.97 19.24 -6.30
C THR A 108 -14.51 19.95 -5.06
N LYS A 109 -14.33 21.28 -5.00
CA LYS A 109 -15.03 22.09 -4.01
C LYS A 109 -16.34 22.54 -4.62
N ALA A 110 -17.43 22.09 -4.08
CA ALA A 110 -18.73 22.63 -4.42
C ALA A 110 -18.92 23.92 -3.63
N SER A 111 -19.12 25.01 -4.32
CA SER A 111 -19.61 26.28 -3.76
C SER A 111 -20.99 26.55 -4.31
N TYR A 112 -21.81 27.18 -3.52
CA TYR A 112 -23.18 27.50 -3.85
C TYR A 112 -23.36 29.02 -3.82
N LEU A 113 -24.03 29.57 -4.83
CA LEU A 113 -24.39 30.98 -4.89
C LEU A 113 -25.91 31.12 -4.91
N LEU A 114 -26.43 32.06 -4.15
CA LEU A 114 -27.79 32.49 -4.30
C LEU A 114 -27.97 33.19 -5.65
N THR A 115 -29.01 32.85 -6.38
CA THR A 115 -29.40 33.52 -7.61
C THR A 115 -30.07 34.87 -7.30
N GLU A 116 -30.33 35.69 -8.32
CA GLU A 116 -31.08 36.92 -8.17
C GLU A 116 -32.57 36.65 -7.86
N ASP A 117 -33.07 35.45 -8.17
CA ASP A 117 -34.47 35.06 -7.86
C ASP A 117 -34.66 34.87 -6.36
N ARG A 118 -35.41 35.80 -5.74
CA ARG A 118 -35.78 35.84 -4.34
C ARG A 118 -37.22 35.35 -4.06
N SER A 119 -37.86 34.73 -5.02
CA SER A 119 -39.23 34.20 -4.88
C SER A 119 -39.41 33.21 -3.71
N TRP A 120 -38.33 32.63 -3.23
CA TRP A 120 -38.36 31.75 -2.05
C TRP A 120 -38.69 32.49 -0.74
N GLN A 121 -38.52 33.80 -0.66
CA GLN A 121 -38.88 34.60 0.52
C GLN A 121 -40.41 34.69 0.72
N GLU A 122 -41.18 34.56 -0.35
CA GLU A 122 -42.63 34.64 -0.36
C GLU A 122 -43.32 33.25 -0.29
N VAL A 123 -42.58 32.15 -0.36
CA VAL A 123 -43.14 30.80 -0.48
C VAL A 123 -42.75 29.95 0.72
N ALA A 124 -43.74 29.25 1.28
CA ALA A 124 -43.51 28.30 2.39
C ALA A 124 -42.65 27.11 1.88
N ILE A 125 -41.40 26.99 2.37
CA ILE A 125 -40.47 25.96 1.98
C ILE A 125 -40.76 24.68 2.80
N LYS A 126 -41.39 23.69 2.16
CA LYS A 126 -41.75 22.41 2.79
C LYS A 126 -40.59 21.39 2.87
N LYS A 127 -39.48 21.63 2.17
CA LYS A 127 -38.36 20.69 2.16
C LYS A 127 -37.50 20.86 3.41
N PRO A 128 -37.29 19.80 4.23
CA PRO A 128 -36.45 19.89 5.43
C PRO A 128 -35.04 20.39 5.12
N GLY A 129 -34.51 21.30 5.92
CA GLY A 129 -33.18 21.89 5.80
C GLY A 129 -33.02 22.98 4.74
N ALA A 130 -33.94 23.08 3.75
CA ALA A 130 -33.80 24.05 2.66
C ALA A 130 -33.91 25.50 3.11
N GLY A 131 -34.82 25.79 4.05
CA GLY A 131 -34.98 27.13 4.61
C GLY A 131 -33.79 27.57 5.48
N GLU A 132 -33.19 26.64 6.19
CA GLU A 132 -32.00 26.90 7.01
C GLU A 132 -30.79 27.21 6.12
N ILE A 133 -30.60 26.46 5.01
CA ILE A 133 -29.56 26.73 4.01
C ILE A 133 -29.70 28.12 3.41
N LEU A 134 -30.91 28.52 3.00
CA LEU A 134 -31.14 29.84 2.39
C LEU A 134 -30.83 30.98 3.35
N ARG A 135 -31.20 30.86 4.62
CA ARG A 135 -30.88 31.87 5.66
C ARG A 135 -29.36 31.95 5.88
N LEU A 136 -28.72 30.82 6.05
CA LEU A 136 -27.27 30.80 6.21
C LEU A 136 -26.56 31.42 4.99
N MET A 137 -27.04 31.13 3.79
CA MET A 137 -26.51 31.73 2.57
C MET A 137 -26.66 33.25 2.52
N GLU A 138 -27.80 33.80 2.98
CA GLU A 138 -27.99 35.23 3.12
C GLU A 138 -27.04 35.85 4.13
N ASP A 139 -26.89 35.21 5.31
CA ASP A 139 -25.96 35.65 6.36
C ASP A 139 -24.48 35.66 5.89
N LEU A 140 -24.13 34.74 5.00
CA LEU A 140 -22.80 34.66 4.38
C LEU A 140 -22.60 35.52 3.11
N GLY A 141 -23.54 36.40 2.82
CA GLY A 141 -23.43 37.30 1.66
C GLY A 141 -23.75 36.66 0.31
N GLY A 142 -24.52 35.59 0.31
CA GLY A 142 -25.03 34.90 -0.88
C GLY A 142 -24.11 33.82 -1.46
N GLN A 143 -22.98 33.54 -0.83
CA GLN A 143 -22.07 32.49 -1.26
C GLN A 143 -21.60 31.66 -0.07
N ALA A 144 -21.61 30.32 -0.20
CA ALA A 144 -21.06 29.41 0.79
C ALA A 144 -20.40 28.21 0.13
N ASP A 145 -19.38 27.64 0.79
CA ASP A 145 -18.84 26.34 0.43
C ASP A 145 -19.65 25.20 1.08
N GLU A 146 -19.52 23.99 0.57
CA GLU A 146 -20.23 22.81 1.08
C GLU A 146 -19.94 22.55 2.56
N ASN A 147 -18.74 22.85 3.06
CA ASN A 147 -18.36 22.64 4.45
C ASN A 147 -19.12 23.59 5.39
N ALA A 148 -19.27 24.85 4.99
CA ALA A 148 -20.07 25.81 5.73
C ALA A 148 -21.55 25.35 5.82
N LEU A 149 -22.09 24.80 4.73
CA LEU A 149 -23.47 24.26 4.71
C LEU A 149 -23.61 22.97 5.53
N ARG A 150 -22.61 22.12 5.57
CA ARG A 150 -22.54 20.93 6.42
C ARG A 150 -22.53 21.27 7.92
N SER A 151 -22.00 22.40 8.31
CA SER A 151 -22.02 22.85 9.71
C SER A 151 -23.43 23.20 10.18
N CYS A 152 -24.32 23.54 9.27
CA CYS A 152 -25.73 23.88 9.56
C CYS A 152 -26.64 22.64 9.65
N ILE A 153 -26.38 21.61 8.84
CA ILE A 153 -27.21 20.40 8.79
C ILE A 153 -26.33 19.17 8.97
N ALA A 154 -26.41 18.58 10.15
CA ALA A 154 -25.57 17.40 10.50
C ALA A 154 -25.97 16.12 9.75
N ASN A 155 -27.19 16.01 9.25
CA ASN A 155 -27.65 14.83 8.48
C ASN A 155 -27.37 15.03 6.98
N GLU A 156 -26.44 14.23 6.47
CA GLU A 156 -25.93 14.29 5.11
C GLU A 156 -27.02 14.04 4.05
N ASP A 157 -27.93 13.09 4.30
CA ASP A 157 -29.03 12.78 3.36
C ASP A 157 -30.04 13.96 3.27
N VAL A 158 -30.24 14.67 4.36
CA VAL A 158 -31.12 15.85 4.41
C VAL A 158 -30.48 17.03 3.69
N LEU A 159 -29.18 17.24 3.90
CA LEU A 159 -28.40 18.29 3.23
C LEU A 159 -28.41 18.10 1.71
N GLU A 160 -28.07 16.90 1.25
CA GLU A 160 -28.00 16.59 -0.19
C GLU A 160 -29.38 16.75 -0.88
N ALA A 161 -30.44 16.28 -0.21
CA ALA A 161 -31.81 16.43 -0.69
C ALA A 161 -32.27 17.90 -0.72
N ALA A 162 -31.84 18.70 0.25
CA ALA A 162 -32.18 20.14 0.31
C ALA A 162 -31.42 20.93 -0.76
N LEU A 163 -30.10 20.69 -0.92
CA LEU A 163 -29.28 21.32 -1.96
C LEU A 163 -29.80 21.01 -3.36
N SER A 164 -30.09 19.73 -3.63
CA SER A 164 -30.66 19.30 -4.91
C SER A 164 -32.00 20.00 -5.20
N TYR A 165 -32.85 20.18 -4.19
CA TYR A 165 -34.11 20.88 -4.31
C TYR A 165 -33.93 22.37 -4.63
N LEU A 166 -33.01 23.06 -3.92
CA LEU A 166 -32.76 24.49 -4.10
C LEU A 166 -32.15 24.79 -5.49
N VAL A 167 -31.20 23.95 -5.94
CA VAL A 167 -30.64 24.08 -7.29
C VAL A 167 -31.70 23.80 -8.37
N LYS A 168 -32.55 22.78 -8.17
CA LYS A 168 -33.65 22.47 -9.11
C LYS A 168 -34.67 23.61 -9.21
N LYS A 169 -34.91 24.33 -8.10
CA LYS A 169 -35.76 25.50 -8.05
C LYS A 169 -35.10 26.75 -8.66
N LYS A 170 -33.85 26.70 -9.01
CA LYS A 170 -33.02 27.81 -9.50
C LYS A 170 -32.84 28.95 -8.49
N TRP A 171 -33.06 28.68 -7.19
CA TRP A 171 -32.79 29.64 -6.11
C TRP A 171 -31.34 29.69 -5.73
N MET A 172 -30.60 28.61 -6.06
CA MET A 172 -29.16 28.48 -5.91
C MET A 172 -28.52 27.95 -7.18
N GLU A 173 -27.33 28.42 -7.45
CA GLU A 173 -26.42 27.87 -8.47
C GLU A 173 -25.30 27.10 -7.78
N ALA A 174 -25.10 25.85 -8.18
CA ALA A 174 -23.95 25.07 -7.74
C ALA A 174 -22.76 25.34 -8.66
N ARG A 175 -21.67 25.83 -8.11
CA ARG A 175 -20.38 25.97 -8.82
C ARG A 175 -19.42 24.94 -8.29
N THR A 176 -18.80 24.23 -9.20
CA THR A 176 -17.77 23.24 -8.88
C THR A 176 -16.43 23.78 -9.32
N GLU A 177 -15.57 24.05 -8.35
CA GLU A 177 -14.17 24.44 -8.62
C GLU A 177 -13.26 23.24 -8.44
N PHE A 178 -12.34 23.07 -9.40
CA PHE A 178 -11.30 22.06 -9.33
C PHE A 178 -10.06 22.69 -8.71
N GLN A 179 -9.74 22.28 -7.50
CA GLN A 179 -8.53 22.71 -6.81
C GLN A 179 -7.58 21.53 -6.70
N ARG A 180 -6.35 21.69 -7.18
CA ARG A 180 -5.30 20.68 -7.07
C ARG A 180 -4.88 20.52 -5.60
N ARG A 181 -4.77 19.29 -5.11
CA ARG A 181 -4.36 19.00 -3.73
C ARG A 181 -2.95 19.44 -3.41
N GLY A 182 -2.03 19.30 -4.36
CA GLY A 182 -0.64 19.70 -4.24
C GLY A 182 -0.37 21.01 -4.93
N HIS A 183 0.26 21.93 -4.22
CA HIS A 183 0.78 23.18 -4.79
C HIS A 183 2.30 23.07 -4.88
N ASP A 184 2.88 23.63 -5.96
CA ASP A 184 4.31 23.81 -6.05
C ASP A 184 4.74 24.74 -4.91
N LYS A 185 5.79 24.36 -4.19
CA LYS A 185 6.41 25.26 -3.24
C LYS A 185 7.31 26.18 -4.03
N THR A 186 7.05 27.48 -3.95
CA THR A 186 7.91 28.49 -4.55
C THR A 186 8.70 29.21 -3.46
N GLU A 187 9.89 29.62 -3.82
CA GLU A 187 10.74 30.50 -3.03
C GLU A 187 10.95 31.78 -3.80
N LYS A 188 10.82 32.91 -3.11
CA LYS A 188 11.10 34.21 -3.72
C LYS A 188 12.59 34.40 -3.82
N ILE A 189 13.05 34.65 -5.03
CA ILE A 189 14.44 34.94 -5.38
C ILE A 189 14.57 36.41 -5.69
N VAL A 190 15.66 37.02 -5.24
CA VAL A 190 16.01 38.40 -5.50
C VAL A 190 17.26 38.40 -6.37
N SER A 191 17.19 39.13 -7.49
CA SER A 191 18.33 39.41 -8.36
C SER A 191 18.45 40.87 -8.63
N LEU A 192 19.62 41.37 -9.04
CA LEU A 192 19.80 42.73 -9.51
C LEU A 192 19.04 42.93 -10.83
N ALA A 193 18.33 44.03 -10.94
CA ALA A 193 17.67 44.50 -12.16
C ALA A 193 18.48 45.60 -12.88
N SER A 194 19.42 46.24 -12.16
CA SER A 194 20.35 47.24 -12.68
C SER A 194 21.78 46.70 -12.73
N SER A 195 22.71 47.40 -13.31
CA SER A 195 24.12 47.05 -13.30
C SER A 195 24.67 47.10 -11.84
N PRO A 196 25.68 46.26 -11.47
CA PRO A 196 26.30 46.32 -10.16
C PRO A 196 26.83 47.73 -9.83
N GLU A 197 27.34 48.47 -10.85
CA GLU A 197 27.85 49.84 -10.67
C GLU A 197 26.72 50.79 -10.25
N GLU A 198 25.59 50.80 -10.98
CA GLU A 198 24.44 51.63 -10.65
C GLU A 198 23.82 51.29 -9.29
N ALA A 199 23.77 49.98 -8.96
CA ALA A 199 23.28 49.53 -7.68
C ALA A 199 24.18 50.01 -6.51
N MET A 200 25.49 49.97 -6.68
CA MET A 200 26.45 50.43 -5.70
C MET A 200 26.48 51.95 -5.60
N GLU A 201 26.34 52.67 -6.68
CA GLU A 201 26.22 54.15 -6.64
C GLU A 201 24.98 54.59 -5.88
N TYR A 202 23.82 53.96 -6.19
CA TYR A 202 22.60 54.20 -5.41
C TYR A 202 22.76 53.84 -3.94
N ALA A 203 23.40 52.73 -3.62
CA ALA A 203 23.68 52.33 -2.25
C ALA A 203 24.56 53.30 -1.48
N SER A 204 25.58 53.90 -2.14
CA SER A 204 26.51 54.88 -1.55
C SER A 204 25.86 56.21 -1.20
N HIS A 205 24.89 56.66 -1.99
CA HIS A 205 24.16 57.92 -1.81
C HIS A 205 23.00 57.80 -0.78
N ARG A 206 22.82 56.65 -0.14
CA ARG A 206 21.75 56.44 0.84
C ARG A 206 22.10 56.95 2.25
N PRO A 207 21.16 57.65 2.93
CA PRO A 207 21.35 58.07 4.31
C PRO A 207 21.48 56.84 5.24
N LYS A 208 22.12 57.06 6.40
CA LYS A 208 22.29 56.02 7.43
C LYS A 208 20.97 55.33 7.83
N SER A 209 19.85 56.04 7.71
CA SER A 209 18.50 55.49 7.95
C SER A 209 18.05 54.41 6.97
N ALA A 210 18.72 54.29 5.82
CA ALA A 210 18.44 53.28 4.80
C ALA A 210 19.52 52.17 4.70
N ALA A 211 20.22 51.94 5.82
CA ALA A 211 21.31 50.95 5.88
C ALA A 211 20.94 49.57 5.38
N MET A 212 19.71 49.08 5.63
CA MET A 212 19.27 47.78 5.17
C MET A 212 19.15 47.70 3.64
N GLN A 213 18.72 48.78 2.92
CA GLN A 213 18.69 48.80 1.47
C GLN A 213 20.10 48.74 0.90
N ARG A 214 21.04 49.41 1.52
CA ARG A 214 22.45 49.39 1.15
C ARG A 214 23.03 47.98 1.30
N SER A 215 22.89 47.35 2.49
CA SER A 215 23.37 45.96 2.72
C SER A 215 22.78 44.95 1.76
N VAL A 216 21.51 45.08 1.39
CA VAL A 216 20.85 44.25 0.41
C VAL A 216 21.52 44.36 -0.97
N LEU A 217 21.77 45.58 -1.45
CA LEU A 217 22.41 45.82 -2.76
C LEU A 217 23.89 45.36 -2.74
N GLU A 218 24.65 45.69 -1.66
CA GLU A 218 26.04 45.22 -1.52
C GLU A 218 26.15 43.71 -1.57
N LEU A 219 25.24 42.99 -0.88
CA LEU A 219 25.25 41.53 -0.88
C LEU A 219 24.84 40.94 -2.23
N LEU A 220 23.86 41.55 -2.89
CA LEU A 220 23.44 41.13 -4.26
C LEU A 220 24.52 41.39 -5.31
N CYS A 221 25.29 42.47 -5.20
CA CYS A 221 26.42 42.74 -6.09
C CYS A 221 27.52 41.69 -5.95
N SER A 222 27.71 41.12 -4.76
CA SER A 222 28.72 40.07 -4.52
C SER A 222 28.24 38.66 -4.91
N LEU A 223 26.94 38.33 -4.69
CA LEU A 223 26.39 36.99 -4.85
C LEU A 223 25.51 36.84 -6.11
N GLY A 224 25.09 37.93 -6.74
CA GLY A 224 24.25 37.94 -7.93
C GLY A 224 22.78 37.67 -7.64
N THR A 225 22.43 36.44 -7.28
CA THR A 225 21.04 36.01 -7.04
C THR A 225 20.95 35.25 -5.72
N VAL A 226 20.04 35.68 -4.84
CA VAL A 226 19.88 35.13 -3.49
C VAL A 226 18.41 34.91 -3.15
N ALA A 227 18.11 33.87 -2.35
CA ALA A 227 16.78 33.67 -1.80
C ALA A 227 16.37 34.83 -0.89
N ALA A 228 15.15 35.34 -1.06
CA ALA A 228 14.68 36.52 -0.31
C ALA A 228 14.75 36.32 1.21
N LYS A 229 14.52 35.09 1.70
CA LYS A 229 14.64 34.74 3.12
C LYS A 229 16.07 34.83 3.62
N GLU A 230 17.02 34.29 2.89
CA GLU A 230 18.45 34.35 3.20
C GLU A 230 18.96 35.78 3.17
N LEU A 231 18.58 36.51 2.14
CA LEU A 231 18.92 37.93 1.98
C LEU A 231 18.40 38.75 3.16
N CYS A 232 17.14 38.52 3.55
CA CYS A 232 16.55 39.16 4.75
C CYS A 232 17.27 38.77 6.04
N TYR A 233 17.66 37.49 6.18
CA TYR A 233 18.37 36.99 7.35
C TYR A 233 19.76 37.66 7.50
N PHE A 234 20.54 37.69 6.44
CA PHE A 234 21.90 38.24 6.50
C PHE A 234 21.94 39.77 6.59
N THR A 235 20.96 40.43 6.01
CA THR A 235 20.94 41.93 5.97
C THR A 235 20.05 42.55 7.04
N GLY A 236 19.25 41.76 7.75
CA GLY A 236 18.22 42.26 8.67
C GLY A 236 17.05 42.95 7.96
N ALA A 237 17.03 42.96 6.63
CA ALA A 237 15.94 43.55 5.83
C ALA A 237 14.66 42.73 5.95
N LYS A 238 13.53 43.38 5.69
CA LYS A 238 12.21 42.73 5.62
C LYS A 238 11.66 42.77 4.18
N MET A 239 10.69 41.92 3.85
CA MET A 239 10.07 41.87 2.53
C MET A 239 9.65 43.23 1.98
N PRO A 240 9.06 44.16 2.76
CA PRO A 240 8.75 45.51 2.25
C PRO A 240 9.97 46.29 1.74
N THR A 241 11.16 46.05 2.31
CA THR A 241 12.42 46.67 1.86
C THR A 241 12.79 46.18 0.46
N LEU A 242 12.65 44.86 0.20
CA LEU A 242 12.91 44.26 -1.10
C LEU A 242 11.91 44.76 -2.14
N GLN A 243 10.61 44.79 -1.81
CA GLN A 243 9.56 45.36 -2.66
C GLN A 243 9.76 46.85 -2.98
N SER A 244 10.30 47.61 -2.01
CA SER A 244 10.65 49.04 -2.25
C SER A 244 11.81 49.19 -3.25
N LEU A 245 12.81 48.30 -3.20
CA LEU A 245 13.91 48.27 -4.18
C LEU A 245 13.44 47.79 -5.54
N GLU A 246 12.51 46.84 -5.62
CA GLU A 246 11.87 46.38 -6.83
C GLU A 246 11.09 47.50 -7.52
N LYS A 247 10.25 48.23 -6.78
CA LYS A 247 9.52 49.41 -7.30
C LYS A 247 10.43 50.50 -7.82
N LYS A 248 11.66 50.54 -7.35
CA LYS A 248 12.69 51.52 -7.80
C LYS A 248 13.54 50.99 -8.95
N GLY A 249 13.32 49.75 -9.40
CA GLY A 249 14.01 49.16 -10.53
C GLY A 249 15.42 48.64 -10.24
N TYR A 250 15.85 48.52 -8.97
CA TYR A 250 17.19 48.02 -8.64
C TYR A 250 17.26 46.52 -8.45
N VAL A 251 16.14 45.89 -8.06
CA VAL A 251 16.04 44.43 -7.89
C VAL A 251 14.81 43.88 -8.58
N THR A 252 14.85 42.60 -8.94
CA THR A 252 13.72 41.85 -9.48
C THR A 252 13.39 40.74 -8.50
N LEU A 253 12.11 40.63 -8.11
CA LEU A 253 11.57 39.51 -7.34
C LEU A 253 10.96 38.47 -8.30
N SER A 254 11.56 37.30 -8.35
CA SER A 254 11.05 36.18 -9.11
C SER A 254 10.69 35.04 -8.19
N GLU A 255 9.85 34.11 -8.64
CA GLU A 255 9.55 32.90 -7.91
C GLU A 255 10.26 31.73 -8.56
N ARG A 256 10.99 30.96 -7.76
CA ARG A 256 11.62 29.71 -8.19
C ARG A 256 10.92 28.53 -7.51
N PRO A 257 10.51 27.49 -8.23
CA PRO A 257 10.00 26.29 -7.64
C PRO A 257 11.11 25.62 -6.79
N VAL A 258 10.75 25.21 -5.58
CA VAL A 258 11.64 24.49 -4.65
C VAL A 258 11.03 23.16 -4.30
N LEU A 259 11.80 22.10 -4.49
CA LEU A 259 11.37 20.76 -4.16
C LEU A 259 11.45 20.51 -2.65
N ARG A 260 10.40 19.92 -2.07
CA ARG A 260 10.35 19.48 -0.68
C ARG A 260 11.02 18.10 -0.58
N CYS A 261 12.34 18.08 -0.59
CA CYS A 261 13.09 16.86 -0.38
C CYS A 261 13.51 16.78 1.09
N ARG A 262 13.05 15.72 1.77
CA ARG A 262 13.58 15.41 3.11
C ARG A 262 15.04 14.96 2.94
N GLU A 263 15.94 15.60 3.62
CA GLU A 263 17.35 15.20 3.61
C GLU A 263 17.50 13.83 4.26
N ILE A 264 18.01 12.87 3.49
CA ILE A 264 18.33 11.53 3.98
C ILE A 264 19.77 11.58 4.48
N LYS A 265 19.98 11.37 5.77
CA LYS A 265 21.33 11.29 6.34
C LYS A 265 22.03 10.05 5.81
N PRO A 266 23.16 10.19 5.08
CA PRO A 266 23.88 9.04 4.57
C PRO A 266 24.46 8.21 5.73
N ALA A 267 24.39 6.89 5.62
CA ALA A 267 25.05 6.00 6.55
C ALA A 267 26.57 6.03 6.35
N GLN A 268 27.32 5.72 7.40
CA GLN A 268 28.75 5.42 7.25
C GLN A 268 28.92 4.07 6.57
N ILE A 269 29.58 4.03 5.43
CA ILE A 269 29.82 2.82 4.65
C ILE A 269 31.30 2.60 4.42
N GLN A 270 31.68 1.33 4.33
CA GLN A 270 33.00 0.92 3.85
C GLN A 270 32.99 0.81 2.32
N ARG A 271 33.92 1.43 1.64
CA ARG A 271 34.14 1.31 0.21
C ARG A 271 35.51 0.72 -0.07
N PRO A 272 35.64 -0.18 -1.05
CA PRO A 272 34.61 -0.74 -1.94
C PRO A 272 33.71 -1.76 -1.23
N LEU A 273 32.49 -1.99 -1.76
CA LEU A 273 31.62 -3.08 -1.33
C LEU A 273 32.22 -4.40 -1.83
N VAL A 274 32.68 -5.24 -0.90
CA VAL A 274 33.25 -6.56 -1.22
C VAL A 274 32.16 -7.62 -1.10
N LEU A 275 31.96 -8.37 -2.18
CA LEU A 275 31.08 -9.53 -2.21
C LEU A 275 31.88 -10.80 -1.89
N ASN A 276 31.25 -11.77 -1.24
CA ASN A 276 31.88 -13.11 -1.13
C ASN A 276 31.65 -13.92 -2.42
N ASP A 277 32.33 -15.06 -2.57
CA ASP A 277 32.31 -15.86 -3.78
C ASP A 277 30.91 -16.24 -4.26
N ALA A 278 30.00 -16.59 -3.32
CA ALA A 278 28.63 -16.95 -3.64
C ALA A 278 27.83 -15.73 -4.13
N GLN A 279 28.02 -14.59 -3.51
CA GLN A 279 27.40 -13.33 -3.93
C GLN A 279 27.94 -12.86 -5.27
N GLU A 280 29.26 -12.97 -5.51
CA GLU A 280 29.91 -12.61 -6.78
C GLU A 280 29.39 -13.49 -7.92
N THR A 281 29.24 -14.80 -7.68
CA THR A 281 28.64 -15.72 -8.65
C THR A 281 27.21 -15.33 -9.01
N CYS A 282 26.38 -15.02 -8.00
CA CYS A 282 25.01 -14.55 -8.23
C CYS A 282 24.98 -13.21 -8.96
N PHE A 283 25.84 -12.27 -8.55
CA PHE A 283 25.95 -10.96 -9.17
C PHE A 283 26.36 -11.06 -10.64
N ALA A 284 27.41 -11.83 -10.96
CA ALA A 284 27.86 -12.03 -12.34
C ALA A 284 26.74 -12.62 -13.23
N GLY A 285 26.00 -13.61 -12.71
CA GLY A 285 24.88 -14.18 -13.43
C GLY A 285 23.71 -13.19 -13.64
N LEU A 286 23.40 -12.36 -12.65
CA LEU A 286 22.37 -11.32 -12.75
C LEU A 286 22.80 -10.17 -13.66
N LYS A 287 24.09 -9.78 -13.63
CA LYS A 287 24.65 -8.77 -14.52
C LYS A 287 24.53 -9.20 -15.97
N ASN A 288 24.96 -10.43 -16.30
CA ASN A 288 24.81 -10.98 -17.66
C ASN A 288 23.33 -10.98 -18.11
N GLN A 289 22.40 -11.28 -17.19
CA GLN A 289 20.97 -11.24 -17.47
C GLN A 289 20.45 -9.80 -17.65
N LEU A 290 20.96 -8.83 -16.91
CA LEU A 290 20.61 -7.40 -17.04
C LEU A 290 21.07 -6.84 -18.40
N GLU A 291 22.18 -7.31 -18.92
CA GLU A 291 22.76 -6.93 -20.21
C GLU A 291 22.11 -7.64 -21.40
N ASP A 292 21.33 -8.70 -21.16
CA ASP A 292 20.64 -9.45 -22.21
C ASP A 292 19.60 -8.59 -22.94
N ALA A 293 19.39 -8.88 -24.20
CA ALA A 293 18.35 -8.25 -25.03
C ALA A 293 16.93 -8.47 -24.47
N ASN A 294 16.70 -9.58 -23.77
CA ASN A 294 15.45 -9.91 -23.07
C ASN A 294 15.76 -10.35 -21.63
N PRO A 295 15.98 -9.42 -20.70
CA PRO A 295 16.43 -9.74 -19.35
C PRO A 295 15.50 -10.70 -18.57
N GLY A 296 14.19 -10.59 -18.79
CA GLY A 296 13.21 -11.50 -18.19
C GLY A 296 13.09 -11.33 -16.67
N ILE A 297 12.89 -12.46 -15.97
CA ILE A 297 12.62 -12.46 -14.53
C ILE A 297 13.62 -13.37 -13.83
N ALA A 298 14.15 -12.91 -12.71
CA ALA A 298 15.05 -13.65 -11.84
C ALA A 298 14.46 -13.79 -10.44
N LEU A 299 14.70 -14.92 -9.77
CA LEU A 299 14.44 -15.14 -8.37
C LEU A 299 15.77 -15.30 -7.64
N LEU A 300 16.07 -14.40 -6.69
CA LEU A 300 17.20 -14.51 -5.78
C LEU A 300 16.73 -15.09 -4.44
N TYR A 301 16.88 -16.39 -4.29
CA TYR A 301 16.61 -17.08 -3.04
C TYR A 301 17.87 -17.04 -2.17
N GLY A 302 17.80 -16.31 -1.06
CA GLY A 302 18.92 -16.21 -0.13
C GLY A 302 18.45 -16.20 1.31
N ILE A 303 18.99 -17.10 2.14
CA ILE A 303 18.61 -17.21 3.55
C ILE A 303 18.76 -15.86 4.29
N THR A 304 18.11 -15.74 5.44
CA THR A 304 18.19 -14.54 6.28
C THR A 304 19.66 -14.23 6.63
N GLY A 305 20.12 -13.01 6.33
CA GLY A 305 21.51 -12.60 6.57
C GLY A 305 22.51 -13.06 5.49
N SER A 306 22.06 -13.54 4.33
CA SER A 306 22.94 -13.92 3.21
C SER A 306 23.53 -12.73 2.44
N GLY A 307 23.11 -11.49 2.74
CA GLY A 307 23.61 -10.28 2.10
C GLY A 307 23.01 -9.98 0.73
N LYS A 308 21.75 -10.34 0.48
CA LYS A 308 21.00 -9.98 -0.74
C LYS A 308 21.11 -8.50 -1.10
N THR A 309 21.03 -7.64 -0.09
CA THR A 309 21.12 -6.17 -0.28
C THR A 309 22.44 -5.74 -0.92
N SER A 310 23.55 -6.42 -0.61
CA SER A 310 24.85 -6.14 -1.24
C SER A 310 24.83 -6.45 -2.74
N VAL A 311 24.18 -7.55 -3.12
CA VAL A 311 23.98 -7.90 -4.54
C VAL A 311 23.08 -6.87 -5.23
N TYR A 312 22.02 -6.41 -4.55
CA TYR A 312 21.14 -5.35 -5.08
C TYR A 312 21.90 -4.05 -5.34
N ILE A 313 22.72 -3.59 -4.39
CA ILE A 313 23.50 -2.35 -4.53
C ILE A 313 24.41 -2.43 -5.75
N ARG A 314 25.16 -3.54 -5.91
CA ARG A 314 26.04 -3.73 -7.07
C ARG A 314 25.25 -3.78 -8.39
N LEU A 315 24.12 -4.48 -8.41
CA LEU A 315 23.29 -4.57 -9.61
C LEU A 315 22.62 -3.23 -9.98
N ILE A 316 22.18 -2.47 -8.98
CA ILE A 316 21.68 -1.10 -9.18
C ILE A 316 22.78 -0.23 -9.77
N GLN A 317 24.01 -0.29 -9.22
CA GLN A 317 25.14 0.48 -9.73
C GLN A 317 25.38 0.21 -11.21
N GLU A 318 25.46 -1.06 -11.62
CA GLU A 318 25.64 -1.45 -13.05
C GLU A 318 24.49 -0.91 -13.94
N CYS A 319 23.25 -1.01 -13.46
CA CYS A 319 22.10 -0.47 -14.18
C CYS A 319 22.21 1.03 -14.40
N LEU A 320 22.50 1.78 -13.33
CA LEU A 320 22.63 3.23 -13.37
C LEU A 320 23.84 3.70 -14.20
N ASP A 321 24.95 2.97 -14.15
CA ASP A 321 26.16 3.26 -14.94
C ASP A 321 25.95 2.98 -16.43
N SER A 322 25.00 2.10 -16.78
CA SER A 322 24.55 1.90 -18.16
C SER A 322 23.57 2.98 -18.66
N GLY A 323 23.30 4.01 -17.87
CA GLY A 323 22.35 5.10 -18.22
C GLY A 323 20.89 4.70 -18.16
N LYS A 324 20.57 3.61 -17.43
CA LYS A 324 19.21 3.16 -17.21
C LYS A 324 18.74 3.49 -15.78
N SER A 325 17.42 3.58 -15.58
CA SER A 325 16.83 3.78 -14.27
C SER A 325 16.58 2.44 -13.56
N ALA A 326 16.61 2.46 -12.22
CA ALA A 326 16.32 1.31 -11.38
C ALA A 326 15.20 1.59 -10.39
N MET A 327 14.45 0.55 -10.04
CA MET A 327 13.46 0.56 -8.95
C MET A 327 13.80 -0.48 -7.91
N LEU A 328 13.78 -0.08 -6.63
CA LEU A 328 13.83 -0.99 -5.49
C LEU A 328 12.53 -0.88 -4.71
N LEU A 329 11.70 -1.89 -4.78
CA LEU A 329 10.47 -2.00 -4.02
C LEU A 329 10.72 -2.81 -2.76
N VAL A 330 10.27 -2.28 -1.63
CA VAL A 330 10.38 -2.94 -0.33
C VAL A 330 9.02 -2.89 0.39
N PRO A 331 8.71 -3.84 1.28
CA PRO A 331 7.55 -3.72 2.17
C PRO A 331 7.61 -2.45 3.02
N GLU A 332 6.44 -1.87 3.38
CA GLU A 332 6.40 -0.60 4.14
C GLU A 332 7.25 -0.64 5.42
N ILE A 333 7.25 -1.77 6.11
CA ILE A 333 8.01 -1.97 7.36
C ILE A 333 9.53 -2.08 7.12
N SER A 334 9.93 -2.51 5.92
CA SER A 334 11.35 -2.66 5.55
C SER A 334 11.98 -1.36 5.02
N LEU A 335 11.17 -0.34 4.74
CA LEU A 335 11.65 0.98 4.31
C LEU A 335 12.14 1.79 5.53
N THR A 336 13.21 1.33 6.13
CA THR A 336 13.79 1.91 7.33
C THR A 336 14.75 3.06 7.02
N PRO A 337 14.99 4.00 7.96
CA PRO A 337 16.03 5.03 7.83
C PRO A 337 17.42 4.45 7.58
N GLN A 338 17.71 3.25 8.10
CA GLN A 338 18.98 2.55 7.89
C GLN A 338 19.14 2.14 6.42
N LEU A 339 18.12 1.56 5.79
CA LEU A 339 18.13 1.21 4.36
C LEU A 339 18.26 2.47 3.50
N LEU A 340 17.46 3.50 3.80
CA LEU A 340 17.51 4.77 3.06
C LEU A 340 18.87 5.45 3.22
N GLY A 341 19.44 5.48 4.42
CA GLY A 341 20.77 6.01 4.69
C GLY A 341 21.87 5.24 3.94
N LEU A 342 21.75 3.92 3.86
CA LEU A 342 22.67 3.07 3.09
C LEU A 342 22.61 3.42 1.59
N LEU A 343 21.42 3.51 1.03
CA LEU A 343 21.25 3.84 -0.40
C LEU A 343 21.67 5.28 -0.70
N ALA A 344 21.39 6.23 0.19
CA ALA A 344 21.86 7.60 0.06
C ALA A 344 23.38 7.70 0.11
N ALA A 345 24.05 6.86 0.92
CA ALA A 345 25.52 6.80 0.97
C ALA A 345 26.14 6.28 -0.33
N TRP A 346 25.47 5.36 -1.03
CA TRP A 346 25.93 4.81 -2.32
C TRP A 346 25.58 5.70 -3.50
N PHE A 347 24.36 6.20 -3.58
CA PHE A 347 23.79 6.81 -4.78
C PHE A 347 23.48 8.31 -4.63
N GLY A 348 23.58 8.87 -3.41
CA GLY A 348 23.43 10.31 -3.17
C GLY A 348 22.10 10.86 -3.64
N GLN A 349 22.13 11.95 -4.39
CA GLN A 349 20.96 12.64 -4.91
C GLN A 349 20.19 11.87 -6.02
N ARG A 350 20.78 10.80 -6.55
CA ARG A 350 20.10 9.94 -7.56
C ARG A 350 18.90 9.20 -6.97
N VAL A 351 18.74 9.15 -5.65
CA VAL A 351 17.66 8.44 -4.95
C VAL A 351 16.40 9.30 -4.86
N ALA A 352 15.29 8.78 -5.32
CA ALA A 352 13.94 9.29 -5.05
C ALA A 352 13.16 8.29 -4.19
N VAL A 353 12.51 8.78 -3.12
CA VAL A 353 11.76 7.92 -2.18
C VAL A 353 10.27 8.12 -2.37
N LEU A 354 9.52 7.00 -2.54
CA LEU A 354 8.07 7.02 -2.79
C LEU A 354 7.34 6.05 -1.85
N HIS A 355 6.68 6.56 -0.80
CA HIS A 355 5.86 5.76 0.11
C HIS A 355 4.65 6.53 0.67
N SER A 356 3.73 5.81 1.32
CA SER A 356 2.46 6.34 1.83
C SER A 356 2.61 7.38 2.93
N SER A 357 3.66 7.29 3.76
CA SER A 357 3.90 8.18 4.91
C SER A 357 4.48 9.55 4.52
N LEU A 358 4.93 9.74 3.27
CA LEU A 358 5.34 11.06 2.78
C LEU A 358 4.15 12.01 2.67
N GLY A 359 4.36 13.27 3.00
CA GLY A 359 3.40 14.33 2.76
C GLY A 359 3.00 14.42 1.27
N VAL A 360 1.78 14.89 1.00
CA VAL A 360 1.25 14.99 -0.39
C VAL A 360 2.19 15.78 -1.30
N GLY A 361 2.73 16.92 -0.80
CA GLY A 361 3.65 17.75 -1.54
C GLY A 361 5.03 17.11 -1.75
N GLU A 362 5.56 16.43 -0.73
CA GLU A 362 6.85 15.72 -0.83
C GLU A 362 6.78 14.59 -1.85
N ARG A 363 5.70 13.78 -1.82
CA ARG A 363 5.48 12.70 -2.79
C ARG A 363 5.40 13.21 -4.22
N TYR A 364 4.73 14.35 -4.40
CA TYR A 364 4.64 15.01 -5.70
C TYR A 364 6.01 15.52 -6.18
N ASP A 365 6.79 16.11 -5.28
CA ASP A 365 8.12 16.62 -5.61
C ASP A 365 9.12 15.49 -5.93
N GLN A 366 9.09 14.36 -5.18
CA GLN A 366 9.86 13.17 -5.55
C GLN A 366 9.44 12.59 -6.91
N TRP A 367 8.14 12.56 -7.20
CA TRP A 367 7.62 12.12 -8.49
C TRP A 367 8.13 13.01 -9.64
N LYS A 368 8.22 14.34 -9.43
CA LYS A 368 8.80 15.27 -10.41
C LYS A 368 10.27 14.99 -10.67
N ARG A 369 11.06 14.73 -9.62
CA ARG A 369 12.48 14.39 -9.76
C ARG A 369 12.72 13.14 -10.60
N VAL A 370 11.89 12.11 -10.40
CA VAL A 370 11.94 10.91 -11.25
C VAL A 370 11.58 11.25 -12.70
N ARG A 371 10.51 12.02 -12.90
CA ARG A 371 10.02 12.37 -14.22
C ARG A 371 10.98 13.25 -15.02
N SER A 372 11.70 14.15 -14.34
CA SER A 372 12.73 15.01 -14.97
C SER A 372 14.06 14.30 -15.22
N GLY A 373 14.22 13.05 -14.73
CA GLY A 373 15.50 12.33 -14.79
C GLY A 373 16.55 12.82 -13.78
N GLU A 374 16.19 13.71 -12.86
CA GLU A 374 17.07 14.15 -11.76
C GLU A 374 17.37 13.01 -10.79
N ALA A 375 16.41 12.10 -10.60
CA ALA A 375 16.57 10.89 -9.82
C ALA A 375 16.26 9.68 -10.72
N ASP A 376 17.21 8.76 -10.82
CA ASP A 376 17.13 7.55 -11.64
C ASP A 376 17.08 6.25 -10.81
N LEU A 377 17.21 6.33 -9.48
CA LEU A 377 16.92 5.26 -8.55
C LEU A 377 15.67 5.57 -7.74
N VAL A 378 14.60 4.82 -7.99
CA VAL A 378 13.37 4.91 -7.21
C VAL A 378 13.37 3.86 -6.11
N VAL A 379 13.22 4.30 -4.87
CA VAL A 379 13.07 3.43 -3.70
C VAL A 379 11.70 3.65 -3.09
N GLY A 380 10.96 2.60 -2.86
CA GLY A 380 9.64 2.81 -2.27
C GLY A 380 8.84 1.55 -1.99
N THR A 381 7.60 1.76 -1.59
CA THR A 381 6.67 0.68 -1.30
C THR A 381 5.85 0.30 -2.54
N ARG A 382 4.86 -0.54 -2.38
CA ARG A 382 3.99 -1.05 -3.45
C ARG A 382 3.66 -0.05 -4.56
N SER A 383 3.27 1.17 -4.20
CA SER A 383 2.86 2.19 -5.19
C SER A 383 4.01 2.77 -6.03
N ALA A 384 5.26 2.59 -5.59
CA ALA A 384 6.43 3.05 -6.32
C ALA A 384 6.61 2.31 -7.67
N VAL A 385 5.96 1.14 -7.84
CA VAL A 385 5.92 0.43 -9.12
C VAL A 385 5.37 1.27 -10.29
N PHE A 386 4.65 2.35 -9.99
CA PHE A 386 4.10 3.27 -10.99
C PHE A 386 4.97 4.50 -11.28
N ALA A 387 6.13 4.60 -10.65
CA ALA A 387 7.02 5.74 -10.86
C ALA A 387 7.35 5.95 -12.35
N PRO A 388 7.40 7.21 -12.82
CA PRO A 388 7.51 7.55 -14.24
C PRO A 388 8.96 7.52 -14.73
N CYS A 389 9.67 6.41 -14.49
CA CYS A 389 11.02 6.21 -15.04
C CYS A 389 10.97 6.12 -16.58
N GLU A 390 11.82 6.88 -17.26
CA GLU A 390 11.83 6.90 -18.72
C GLU A 390 12.57 5.72 -19.33
N ASN A 391 13.73 5.39 -18.80
CA ASN A 391 14.61 4.34 -19.32
C ASN A 391 14.83 3.24 -18.26
N LEU A 392 13.75 2.54 -17.92
CA LEU A 392 13.78 1.54 -16.86
C LEU A 392 14.56 0.30 -17.30
N GLY A 393 15.61 -0.09 -16.54
CA GLY A 393 16.43 -1.27 -16.80
C GLY A 393 16.31 -2.35 -15.73
N LEU A 394 15.93 -1.99 -14.51
CA LEU A 394 15.91 -2.91 -13.37
C LEU A 394 14.74 -2.63 -12.44
N ILE A 395 14.01 -3.67 -12.04
CA ILE A 395 13.01 -3.62 -10.99
C ILE A 395 13.35 -4.71 -9.97
N ILE A 396 13.66 -4.32 -8.74
CA ILE A 396 13.90 -5.24 -7.63
C ILE A 396 12.70 -5.20 -6.68
N LEU A 397 12.18 -6.38 -6.31
CA LEU A 397 11.21 -6.53 -5.23
C LEU A 397 11.85 -7.34 -4.12
N ASP A 398 12.21 -6.69 -3.02
CA ASP A 398 12.73 -7.38 -1.84
C ASP A 398 11.58 -7.93 -0.99
N GLU A 399 11.82 -9.06 -0.29
CA GLU A 399 10.79 -9.81 0.43
C GLU A 399 9.53 -10.03 -0.43
N GLU A 400 9.71 -10.58 -1.65
CA GLU A 400 8.65 -10.67 -2.68
C GLU A 400 7.40 -11.44 -2.21
N GLN A 401 7.54 -12.33 -1.22
CA GLN A 401 6.44 -13.09 -0.63
C GLN A 401 5.48 -12.23 0.20
N GLU A 402 5.85 -10.97 0.48
CA GLU A 402 5.05 -10.11 1.36
C GLU A 402 3.70 -9.73 0.76
N HIS A 403 2.66 -9.84 1.58
CA HIS A 403 1.28 -9.55 1.18
C HIS A 403 1.04 -8.07 0.90
N SER A 404 1.87 -7.18 1.47
CA SER A 404 1.76 -5.72 1.27
C SER A 404 1.94 -5.28 -0.19
N TYR A 405 2.49 -6.13 -1.06
CA TYR A 405 2.53 -5.88 -2.50
C TYR A 405 1.18 -6.00 -3.20
N LYS A 406 0.19 -6.65 -2.58
CA LYS A 406 -1.20 -6.68 -3.05
C LYS A 406 -1.99 -5.51 -2.49
N SER A 407 -2.74 -4.79 -3.34
CA SER A 407 -3.59 -3.68 -2.91
C SER A 407 -4.93 -4.21 -2.39
N GLU A 408 -5.35 -3.73 -1.22
CA GLU A 408 -6.66 -4.04 -0.65
C GLU A 408 -7.78 -3.17 -1.25
N ASN A 409 -7.43 -1.97 -1.73
CA ASN A 409 -8.35 -1.02 -2.33
C ASN A 409 -8.31 -1.09 -3.86
N SER A 410 -9.39 -0.63 -4.51
CA SER A 410 -9.46 -0.53 -5.97
C SER A 410 -8.46 0.51 -6.52
N PRO A 411 -7.73 0.13 -7.58
CA PRO A 411 -7.59 -1.21 -8.16
C PRO A 411 -6.81 -2.15 -7.22
N ARG A 412 -7.30 -3.39 -7.09
CA ARG A 412 -6.67 -4.42 -6.26
C ARG A 412 -5.48 -5.07 -6.97
N TYR A 413 -4.56 -4.24 -7.44
CA TYR A 413 -3.39 -4.70 -8.17
C TYR A 413 -2.36 -5.40 -7.27
N ASP A 414 -1.56 -6.26 -7.88
CA ASP A 414 -0.37 -6.83 -7.29
C ASP A 414 0.87 -6.17 -7.92
N ALA A 415 1.72 -5.56 -7.10
CA ALA A 415 2.90 -4.87 -7.60
C ALA A 415 3.89 -5.82 -8.29
N ARG A 416 3.92 -7.11 -7.92
CA ARG A 416 4.74 -8.13 -8.59
C ARG A 416 4.28 -8.33 -10.03
N GLU A 417 2.96 -8.51 -10.26
CA GLU A 417 2.40 -8.63 -11.61
C GLU A 417 2.60 -7.37 -12.44
N VAL A 418 2.44 -6.18 -11.81
CA VAL A 418 2.70 -4.90 -12.49
C VAL A 418 4.18 -4.76 -12.86
N ALA A 419 5.11 -5.12 -11.95
CA ALA A 419 6.54 -5.11 -12.22
C ALA A 419 6.92 -6.06 -13.36
N ILE A 420 6.38 -7.27 -13.37
CA ILE A 420 6.57 -8.26 -14.44
C ILE A 420 6.05 -7.73 -15.78
N TRP A 421 4.86 -7.13 -15.77
CA TRP A 421 4.29 -6.53 -16.98
C TRP A 421 5.19 -5.37 -17.49
N ARG A 422 5.64 -4.50 -16.57
CA ARG A 422 6.56 -3.40 -16.91
C ARG A 422 7.89 -3.93 -17.44
N GLY A 423 8.50 -4.89 -16.75
CA GLY A 423 9.74 -5.52 -17.19
C GLY A 423 9.65 -6.05 -18.62
N ALA A 424 8.57 -6.78 -18.93
CA ALA A 424 8.32 -7.31 -20.27
C ALA A 424 8.06 -6.23 -21.34
N LYS A 425 7.47 -5.07 -20.98
CA LYS A 425 7.13 -4.00 -21.94
C LYS A 425 8.21 -2.92 -22.06
N GLU A 426 9.05 -2.78 -21.04
CA GLU A 426 10.11 -1.78 -20.97
C GLU A 426 11.51 -2.40 -21.14
N ASN A 427 11.56 -3.74 -21.33
CA ASN A 427 12.79 -4.53 -21.48
C ASN A 427 13.73 -4.38 -20.27
N ALA A 428 13.15 -4.48 -19.07
CA ALA A 428 13.85 -4.38 -17.81
C ALA A 428 13.92 -5.74 -17.09
N LEU A 429 15.05 -6.01 -16.42
CA LEU A 429 15.17 -7.15 -15.53
C LEU A 429 14.27 -6.98 -14.31
N VAL A 430 13.46 -8.00 -14.02
CA VAL A 430 12.71 -8.09 -12.77
C VAL A 430 13.36 -9.08 -11.84
N LEU A 431 13.88 -8.59 -10.72
CA LEU A 431 14.51 -9.40 -9.69
C LEU A 431 13.60 -9.52 -8.47
N LEU A 432 13.13 -10.72 -8.20
CA LEU A 432 12.38 -11.07 -7.00
C LEU A 432 13.37 -11.60 -5.96
N GLY A 433 13.46 -10.95 -4.80
CA GLY A 433 14.36 -11.36 -3.73
C GLY A 433 13.62 -11.80 -2.49
N SER A 434 14.01 -12.94 -1.91
CA SER A 434 13.39 -13.46 -0.70
C SER A 434 14.28 -14.45 0.05
N ALA A 435 14.08 -14.55 1.37
CA ALA A 435 14.60 -15.64 2.17
C ALA A 435 13.63 -16.84 2.19
N THR A 436 12.36 -16.57 1.98
CA THR A 436 11.29 -17.57 1.92
C THR A 436 10.39 -17.23 0.71
N PRO A 437 10.86 -17.49 -0.51
CA PRO A 437 10.10 -17.15 -1.72
C PRO A 437 8.67 -17.67 -1.68
N SER A 438 7.74 -16.96 -2.34
CA SER A 438 6.39 -17.46 -2.50
C SER A 438 6.40 -18.78 -3.27
N VAL A 439 5.47 -19.69 -2.93
CA VAL A 439 5.37 -20.99 -3.59
C VAL A 439 5.20 -20.83 -5.09
N GLU A 440 4.45 -19.79 -5.50
CA GLU A 440 4.24 -19.45 -6.89
C GLU A 440 5.53 -19.03 -7.60
N SER A 441 6.35 -18.18 -6.97
CA SER A 441 7.63 -17.72 -7.54
C SER A 441 8.65 -18.85 -7.62
N MET A 442 8.76 -19.66 -6.57
CA MET A 442 9.64 -20.83 -6.56
C MET A 442 9.21 -21.88 -7.60
N TYR A 443 7.91 -22.14 -7.75
CA TYR A 443 7.41 -23.03 -8.78
C TYR A 443 7.81 -22.57 -10.18
N ARG A 444 7.64 -21.27 -10.47
CA ARG A 444 8.03 -20.68 -11.76
C ARG A 444 9.54 -20.75 -11.99
N ALA A 445 10.33 -20.62 -10.93
CA ALA A 445 11.78 -20.76 -11.00
C ALA A 445 12.19 -22.21 -11.24
N LYS A 446 11.60 -23.18 -10.53
CA LYS A 446 11.89 -24.62 -10.74
C LYS A 446 11.40 -25.14 -12.09
N THR A 447 10.38 -24.52 -12.69
CA THR A 447 9.91 -24.84 -14.05
C THR A 447 10.64 -24.09 -15.16
N GLY A 448 11.64 -23.27 -14.84
CA GLY A 448 12.45 -22.54 -15.83
C GLY A 448 11.85 -21.25 -16.37
N LEU A 449 10.65 -20.84 -15.87
CA LEU A 449 10.05 -19.55 -16.24
C LEU A 449 10.78 -18.36 -15.63
N TYR A 450 11.38 -18.54 -14.45
CA TYR A 450 12.26 -17.57 -13.80
C TYR A 450 13.66 -18.15 -13.68
N LYS A 451 14.68 -17.32 -13.80
CA LYS A 451 16.05 -17.76 -13.56
C LYS A 451 16.33 -17.76 -12.06
N LEU A 452 16.79 -18.88 -11.50
CA LEU A 452 17.00 -19.04 -10.07
C LEU A 452 18.47 -18.78 -9.71
N TYR A 453 18.68 -17.89 -8.73
CA TYR A 453 19.96 -17.64 -8.08
C TYR A 453 19.82 -17.94 -6.59
N THR A 454 20.84 -18.55 -5.97
CA THR A 454 20.74 -19.00 -4.58
C THR A 454 21.92 -18.57 -3.71
N LEU A 455 21.62 -18.06 -2.51
CA LEU A 455 22.60 -17.73 -1.47
C LEU A 455 22.30 -18.54 -0.21
N LYS A 456 22.93 -19.71 -0.08
CA LYS A 456 22.62 -20.72 0.96
C LYS A 456 23.36 -20.48 2.29
N GLN A 457 24.25 -19.51 2.38
CA GLN A 457 25.04 -19.25 3.57
C GLN A 457 24.82 -17.81 4.06
N ARG A 458 24.95 -17.59 5.37
CA ARG A 458 24.98 -16.25 5.93
C ARG A 458 26.28 -15.53 5.50
N TYR A 459 26.20 -14.23 5.29
CA TYR A 459 27.36 -13.41 4.92
C TYR A 459 28.52 -13.53 5.91
N ASN A 460 28.22 -13.63 7.21
CA ASN A 460 29.22 -13.75 8.29
C ASN A 460 29.65 -15.21 8.57
N GLY A 461 29.20 -16.19 7.80
CA GLY A 461 29.51 -17.61 7.97
C GLY A 461 28.93 -18.28 9.22
N LYS A 462 28.14 -17.55 10.06
CA LYS A 462 27.59 -18.09 11.30
C LYS A 462 26.42 -19.04 11.03
N PRO A 463 26.20 -20.04 11.89
CA PRO A 463 25.06 -20.94 11.81
C PRO A 463 23.75 -20.18 12.04
N LEU A 464 22.65 -20.79 11.61
CA LEU A 464 21.31 -20.33 11.92
C LEU A 464 21.01 -20.51 13.42
N PRO A 465 20.12 -19.71 14.02
CA PRO A 465 19.76 -19.83 15.43
C PRO A 465 19.22 -21.22 15.77
N LYS A 466 19.52 -21.72 16.96
CA LYS A 466 18.92 -22.94 17.48
C LYS A 466 17.47 -22.68 17.85
N VAL A 467 16.58 -23.55 17.39
CA VAL A 467 15.13 -23.42 17.64
C VAL A 467 14.66 -24.58 18.52
N GLU A 468 13.99 -24.24 19.60
CA GLU A 468 13.34 -25.19 20.49
C GLU A 468 11.81 -25.05 20.33
N ILE A 469 11.14 -26.18 20.12
CA ILE A 469 9.67 -26.22 20.05
C ILE A 469 9.15 -26.70 21.41
N VAL A 470 8.32 -25.86 22.05
CA VAL A 470 7.70 -26.17 23.35
C VAL A 470 6.24 -26.55 23.13
N ASP A 471 5.88 -27.70 23.67
CA ASP A 471 4.50 -28.19 23.69
C ASP A 471 3.71 -27.55 24.84
N LEU A 472 2.86 -26.58 24.51
CA LEU A 472 2.03 -25.89 25.51
C LEU A 472 1.07 -26.81 26.27
N ARG A 473 0.79 -27.98 25.75
CA ARG A 473 -0.10 -28.97 26.43
C ARG A 473 0.60 -29.68 27.55
N GLU A 474 1.88 -29.99 27.39
CA GLU A 474 2.68 -30.55 28.50
C GLU A 474 2.84 -29.47 29.59
N GLU A 475 3.05 -28.23 29.22
CA GLU A 475 3.07 -27.08 30.14
C GLU A 475 1.76 -26.96 30.94
N MET A 476 0.61 -27.07 30.28
CA MET A 476 -0.69 -27.08 30.97
C MET A 476 -0.88 -28.26 31.91
N LYS A 477 -0.39 -29.45 31.57
CA LYS A 477 -0.44 -30.62 32.46
C LYS A 477 0.43 -30.44 33.68
N MET A 478 1.54 -29.70 33.55
CA MET A 478 2.42 -29.35 34.68
C MET A 478 1.87 -28.20 35.53
N GLY A 479 0.65 -27.72 35.23
CA GLY A 479 -0.01 -26.62 35.96
C GLY A 479 0.38 -25.22 35.52
N ASN A 480 1.00 -25.05 34.36
CA ASN A 480 1.28 -23.75 33.84
C ASN A 480 0.06 -23.14 33.11
N ASP A 481 -0.62 -22.19 33.77
CA ASP A 481 -1.78 -21.46 33.23
C ASP A 481 -1.42 -20.13 32.54
N LEU A 482 -0.15 -19.75 32.56
CA LEU A 482 0.34 -18.50 31.93
C LEU A 482 0.60 -18.67 30.44
N SER A 483 0.73 -17.56 29.76
CA SER A 483 1.03 -17.52 28.30
C SER A 483 2.48 -17.90 27.99
N LEU A 484 3.39 -17.77 28.97
CA LEU A 484 4.80 -18.08 28.86
C LEU A 484 5.09 -19.48 29.43
N SER A 485 5.71 -20.34 28.64
CA SER A 485 6.21 -21.65 29.09
C SER A 485 7.39 -21.52 30.05
N TYR A 486 7.62 -22.54 30.89
CA TYR A 486 8.78 -22.56 31.79
C TYR A 486 10.11 -22.37 31.07
N PRO A 487 10.41 -23.08 29.94
CA PRO A 487 11.66 -22.86 29.20
C PRO A 487 11.81 -21.45 28.68
N LEU A 488 10.71 -20.80 28.25
CA LEU A 488 10.79 -19.42 27.74
C LEU A 488 11.04 -18.42 28.88
N ARG A 489 10.44 -18.62 30.07
CA ARG A 489 10.71 -17.74 31.24
C ARG A 489 12.16 -17.82 31.67
N GLU A 490 12.70 -19.02 31.76
CA GLU A 490 14.12 -19.26 32.11
C GLU A 490 15.03 -18.60 31.09
N ALA A 491 14.76 -18.78 29.79
CA ALA A 491 15.55 -18.16 28.73
C ALA A 491 15.48 -16.62 28.73
N ILE A 492 14.32 -16.01 29.05
CA ILE A 492 14.17 -14.56 29.20
C ILE A 492 15.05 -14.06 30.36
N HIS A 493 14.97 -14.74 31.50
CA HIS A 493 15.75 -14.37 32.66
C HIS A 493 17.28 -14.46 32.41
N ASP A 494 17.73 -15.55 31.83
CA ASP A 494 19.16 -15.75 31.49
C ASP A 494 19.66 -14.74 30.48
N THR A 495 18.82 -14.39 29.49
CA THR A 495 19.13 -13.39 28.47
C THR A 495 19.30 -12.00 29.08
N ALA A 496 18.42 -11.64 30.02
CA ALA A 496 18.51 -10.37 30.73
C ALA A 496 19.74 -10.32 31.65
N LEU A 497 20.06 -11.39 32.35
CA LEU A 497 21.27 -11.50 33.18
C LEU A 497 22.56 -11.35 32.35
N ALA A 498 22.54 -11.80 31.09
CA ALA A 498 23.65 -11.65 30.15
C ALA A 498 23.74 -10.26 29.48
N ASP A 499 22.93 -9.29 29.94
CA ASP A 499 22.80 -7.95 29.35
C ASP A 499 22.47 -8.02 27.83
N LYS A 500 21.57 -8.96 27.46
CA LYS A 500 21.08 -9.17 26.11
C LYS A 500 19.57 -8.95 26.04
N GLN A 501 19.09 -8.83 24.80
CA GLN A 501 17.70 -8.45 24.56
C GLN A 501 16.88 -9.62 24.01
N THR A 502 15.60 -9.60 24.36
CA THR A 502 14.61 -10.59 23.93
C THR A 502 13.51 -9.94 23.10
N ILE A 503 13.11 -10.59 22.02
CA ILE A 503 11.89 -10.26 21.28
C ILE A 503 10.83 -11.33 21.54
N LEU A 504 9.64 -10.91 21.98
CA LEU A 504 8.46 -11.77 22.11
C LEU A 504 7.44 -11.43 21.02
N LEU A 505 7.23 -12.40 20.14
CA LEU A 505 6.24 -12.28 19.07
C LEU A 505 4.93 -12.92 19.45
N LEU A 506 3.84 -12.13 19.43
CA LEU A 506 2.49 -12.66 19.44
C LEU A 506 1.98 -12.78 18.00
N ASN A 507 1.63 -13.99 17.61
CA ASN A 507 1.06 -14.26 16.30
C ASN A 507 -0.43 -13.91 16.28
N ARG A 508 -0.80 -12.59 16.38
CA ARG A 508 -2.19 -12.15 16.40
C ARG A 508 -2.54 -11.28 15.21
N ARG A 509 -3.51 -11.73 14.38
CA ARG A 509 -4.27 -10.88 13.48
C ARG A 509 -5.76 -11.00 13.82
N GLY A 510 -6.36 -9.92 14.28
CA GLY A 510 -7.81 -9.80 14.48
C GLY A 510 -8.43 -10.61 15.65
N ASN A 511 -9.76 -10.59 15.75
CA ASN A 511 -10.57 -11.25 16.78
C ASN A 511 -10.87 -12.73 16.46
N SER A 512 -10.19 -13.34 15.53
CA SER A 512 -10.40 -14.75 15.17
C SER A 512 -9.75 -15.65 16.23
N ARG A 513 -10.55 -16.51 16.83
CA ARG A 513 -10.11 -17.47 17.83
C ARG A 513 -10.28 -18.88 17.29
N ALA A 514 -9.34 -19.76 17.59
CA ALA A 514 -9.52 -21.18 17.34
C ALA A 514 -9.97 -21.87 18.63
N LEU A 515 -10.85 -22.86 18.53
CA LEU A 515 -11.13 -23.78 19.61
C LEU A 515 -10.27 -25.05 19.41
N VAL A 516 -9.50 -25.42 20.43
CA VAL A 516 -8.65 -26.62 20.38
C VAL A 516 -9.00 -27.48 21.59
N CYS A 517 -9.11 -28.77 21.35
CA CYS A 517 -9.30 -29.71 22.42
C CYS A 517 -8.01 -29.89 23.24
N VAL A 518 -8.12 -29.78 24.54
CA VAL A 518 -6.98 -29.93 25.45
C VAL A 518 -6.47 -31.39 25.45
N ASP A 519 -7.36 -32.41 25.29
CA ASP A 519 -7.02 -33.81 25.37
C ASP A 519 -6.53 -34.42 24.07
N CYS A 520 -7.38 -34.43 23.01
CA CYS A 520 -7.04 -35.05 21.73
C CYS A 520 -6.35 -34.08 20.74
N ARG A 521 -6.32 -32.76 21.05
CA ARG A 521 -5.58 -31.77 20.28
C ARG A 521 -6.23 -31.39 18.95
N GLU A 522 -7.37 -31.96 18.63
CA GLU A 522 -8.09 -31.67 17.43
C GLU A 522 -8.84 -30.32 17.51
N THR A 523 -8.92 -29.67 16.39
CA THR A 523 -9.79 -28.51 16.18
C THR A 523 -11.02 -28.96 15.44
N PRO A 524 -12.20 -28.40 15.68
CA PRO A 524 -13.38 -28.69 14.89
C PRO A 524 -13.15 -28.43 13.40
N ILE A 525 -13.44 -29.42 12.58
CA ILE A 525 -13.22 -29.41 11.14
C ILE A 525 -14.57 -29.22 10.41
N CYS A 526 -14.55 -28.54 9.28
CA CYS A 526 -15.72 -28.36 8.43
C CYS A 526 -16.06 -29.69 7.73
N PRO A 527 -17.29 -30.25 7.90
CA PRO A 527 -17.67 -31.52 7.29
C PRO A 527 -17.78 -31.48 5.75
N ARG A 528 -17.68 -30.27 5.15
CA ARG A 528 -17.78 -30.08 3.69
C ARG A 528 -16.45 -29.84 2.99
N CYS A 529 -15.44 -29.38 3.72
CA CYS A 529 -14.19 -28.91 3.12
C CYS A 529 -12.94 -29.47 3.80
N ASP A 530 -13.08 -30.21 4.89
CA ASP A 530 -11.98 -30.69 5.77
C ASP A 530 -11.04 -29.56 6.26
N LEU A 531 -11.53 -28.29 6.18
CA LEU A 531 -10.83 -27.12 6.71
C LEU A 531 -11.28 -26.88 8.16
N ARG A 532 -10.37 -26.36 8.95
CA ARG A 532 -10.66 -26.00 10.34
C ARG A 532 -11.67 -24.87 10.42
N LEU A 533 -12.57 -24.96 11.40
CA LEU A 533 -13.61 -23.96 11.63
C LEU A 533 -13.08 -22.83 12.52
N THR A 534 -13.42 -21.59 12.17
CA THR A 534 -13.09 -20.40 12.96
C THR A 534 -14.16 -20.16 14.03
N TYR A 535 -13.74 -19.93 15.27
CA TYR A 535 -14.65 -19.62 16.37
C TYR A 535 -14.95 -18.12 16.43
N HIS A 536 -16.22 -17.78 16.42
CA HIS A 536 -16.74 -16.43 16.57
C HIS A 536 -17.34 -16.27 17.98
N SER A 537 -16.61 -15.57 18.86
CA SER A 537 -17.03 -15.39 20.26
C SER A 537 -18.31 -14.55 20.42
N ALA A 538 -18.61 -13.66 19.47
CA ALA A 538 -19.79 -12.79 19.51
C ALA A 538 -21.12 -13.58 19.44
N ASN A 539 -21.15 -14.72 18.77
CA ASN A 539 -22.34 -15.55 18.58
C ASN A 539 -22.13 -17.00 19.00
N SER A 540 -20.99 -17.33 19.60
CA SER A 540 -20.59 -18.69 20.05
C SER A 540 -20.74 -19.76 18.95
N ARG A 541 -20.39 -19.42 17.70
CA ARG A 541 -20.49 -20.33 16.55
C ARG A 541 -19.13 -20.62 15.94
N LEU A 542 -19.02 -21.81 15.39
CA LEU A 542 -17.93 -22.24 14.53
C LEU A 542 -18.35 -22.04 13.07
N MET A 543 -17.50 -21.42 12.27
CA MET A 543 -17.81 -21.11 10.86
C MET A 543 -16.67 -21.50 9.94
N CYS A 544 -17.01 -22.08 8.80
CA CYS A 544 -16.10 -22.25 7.69
C CYS A 544 -16.19 -21.05 6.76
N HIS A 545 -15.17 -20.20 6.75
CA HIS A 545 -15.13 -19.06 5.84
C HIS A 545 -14.92 -19.40 4.37
N TYR A 546 -14.68 -20.67 4.07
CA TYR A 546 -14.50 -21.17 2.72
C TYR A 546 -15.84 -21.53 2.04
N CYS A 547 -16.67 -22.34 2.70
CA CYS A 547 -17.95 -22.81 2.14
C CYS A 547 -19.20 -22.26 2.84
N GLY A 548 -19.05 -21.48 3.94
CA GLY A 548 -20.14 -20.89 4.69
C GLY A 548 -20.80 -21.85 5.69
N HIS A 549 -20.32 -23.09 5.84
CA HIS A 549 -20.86 -23.98 6.86
C HIS A 549 -20.69 -23.37 8.25
N SER A 550 -21.76 -23.35 9.04
CA SER A 550 -21.77 -22.81 10.40
C SER A 550 -22.53 -23.75 11.34
N GLN A 551 -21.93 -23.98 12.51
CA GLN A 551 -22.52 -24.78 13.58
C GLN A 551 -22.31 -24.12 14.94
N PRO A 552 -23.16 -24.38 15.94
CA PRO A 552 -22.88 -23.96 17.33
C PRO A 552 -21.53 -24.51 17.79
N ALA A 553 -20.80 -23.72 18.58
CA ALA A 553 -19.57 -24.24 19.21
C ALA A 553 -19.96 -25.33 20.23
N PRO A 554 -19.42 -26.55 20.11
CA PRO A 554 -19.70 -27.59 21.07
C PRO A 554 -19.01 -27.25 22.40
N SER A 555 -19.61 -27.66 23.52
CA SER A 555 -19.04 -27.48 24.85
C SER A 555 -17.86 -28.42 25.09
N ARG A 556 -17.83 -29.56 24.41
CA ARG A 556 -16.77 -30.57 24.50
C ARG A 556 -16.40 -31.09 23.12
N CYS A 557 -15.19 -31.59 23.01
CA CYS A 557 -14.71 -32.27 21.81
C CYS A 557 -15.40 -33.64 21.62
N SER A 558 -15.35 -34.18 20.41
CA SER A 558 -15.82 -35.56 20.15
C SER A 558 -15.14 -36.64 21.01
N CYS A 559 -13.92 -36.41 21.47
CA CYS A 559 -13.20 -37.26 22.44
C CYS A 559 -13.67 -37.10 23.88
N GLY A 560 -14.58 -36.17 24.18
CA GLY A 560 -15.04 -35.85 25.54
C GLY A 560 -14.25 -34.73 26.23
N GLY A 561 -13.08 -34.35 25.72
CA GLY A 561 -12.20 -33.38 26.29
C GLY A 561 -12.72 -31.92 26.19
N PRO A 562 -12.27 -31.02 27.08
CA PRO A 562 -12.66 -29.63 27.06
C PRO A 562 -12.05 -28.89 25.85
N LEU A 563 -12.84 -27.97 25.25
CA LEU A 563 -12.38 -27.08 24.19
C LEU A 563 -11.95 -25.75 24.80
N LYS A 564 -10.72 -25.32 24.51
CA LYS A 564 -10.14 -24.06 24.96
C LYS A 564 -9.95 -23.11 23.77
N SER A 565 -10.31 -21.85 23.97
CA SER A 565 -10.05 -20.80 22.98
C SER A 565 -8.61 -20.30 23.12
N ILE A 566 -7.89 -20.24 22.01
CA ILE A 566 -6.50 -19.77 21.98
C ILE A 566 -6.44 -18.31 21.55
N GLY A 567 -5.53 -17.55 22.13
CA GLY A 567 -5.15 -16.19 21.74
C GLY A 567 -4.92 -15.28 22.96
N THR A 568 -3.66 -14.94 23.21
CA THR A 568 -3.23 -13.99 24.25
C THR A 568 -3.09 -12.58 23.63
N GLY A 569 -3.44 -11.50 24.37
CA GLY A 569 -3.21 -10.12 23.95
C GLY A 569 -1.86 -9.60 24.42
N THR A 570 -1.25 -8.65 23.67
CA THR A 570 0.02 -8.01 24.03
C THR A 570 -0.02 -7.36 25.42
N GLN A 571 -1.14 -6.74 25.77
CA GLN A 571 -1.35 -6.13 27.09
C GLN A 571 -1.38 -7.17 28.21
N LYS A 572 -2.06 -8.32 28.01
CA LYS A 572 -2.06 -9.40 29.00
C LYS A 572 -0.66 -10.00 29.17
N LEU A 573 0.08 -10.19 28.08
CA LEU A 573 1.44 -10.68 28.12
C LEU A 573 2.37 -9.72 28.86
N GLN A 574 2.22 -8.43 28.67
CA GLN A 574 2.97 -7.42 29.41
C GLN A 574 2.69 -7.52 30.92
N GLN A 575 1.43 -7.61 31.32
CA GLN A 575 1.04 -7.79 32.73
C GLN A 575 1.59 -9.09 33.35
N GLU A 576 1.60 -10.18 32.56
CA GLU A 576 2.21 -11.45 33.00
C GLU A 576 3.72 -11.31 33.24
N LEU A 577 4.44 -10.59 32.34
CA LEU A 577 5.88 -10.34 32.50
C LEU A 577 6.17 -9.43 33.69
N GLU A 578 5.41 -8.36 33.88
CA GLU A 578 5.54 -7.47 35.05
C GLU A 578 5.31 -8.21 36.37
N GLY A 579 4.39 -9.19 36.39
CA GLY A 579 4.17 -10.03 37.54
C GLY A 579 5.27 -11.07 37.80
N LEU A 580 5.89 -11.60 36.70
CA LEU A 580 6.96 -12.60 36.84
C LEU A 580 8.34 -11.97 37.10
N PHE A 581 8.58 -10.80 36.55
CA PHE A 581 9.86 -10.07 36.56
C PHE A 581 9.63 -8.59 36.90
N PRO A 582 9.35 -8.23 38.15
CA PRO A 582 8.97 -6.86 38.52
C PRO A 582 10.05 -5.80 38.21
N ASP A 583 11.32 -6.21 38.22
CA ASP A 583 12.46 -5.30 37.95
C ASP A 583 12.86 -5.24 36.49
N MET A 584 12.16 -5.94 35.59
CA MET A 584 12.48 -6.02 34.16
C MET A 584 11.59 -5.11 33.36
N GLU A 585 12.20 -4.04 32.78
CA GLU A 585 11.46 -3.14 31.90
C GLU A 585 11.04 -3.87 30.60
N THR A 586 9.80 -3.65 30.17
CA THR A 586 9.24 -4.24 28.96
C THR A 586 8.71 -3.13 28.03
N LEU A 587 8.96 -3.26 26.75
CA LEU A 587 8.44 -2.33 25.72
C LEU A 587 7.41 -3.03 24.84
N ARG A 588 6.32 -2.33 24.49
CA ARG A 588 5.28 -2.88 23.64
C ARG A 588 5.19 -2.15 22.30
N MET A 589 5.11 -2.92 21.22
CA MET A 589 4.96 -2.41 19.87
C MET A 589 3.83 -3.15 19.15
N ASP A 590 2.64 -2.55 19.14
CA ASP A 590 1.45 -3.06 18.46
C ASP A 590 0.66 -1.92 17.79
N ALA A 591 -0.40 -2.26 17.07
CA ALA A 591 -1.21 -1.30 16.33
C ALA A 591 -1.87 -0.23 17.24
N ASP A 592 -2.10 -0.54 18.52
CA ASP A 592 -2.74 0.38 19.46
C ASP A 592 -1.73 1.39 20.01
N THR A 593 -0.45 0.99 20.13
CA THR A 593 0.64 1.86 20.60
C THR A 593 1.23 2.72 19.49
N VAL A 594 0.97 2.38 18.23
CA VAL A 594 1.55 3.02 17.03
C VAL A 594 0.49 3.80 16.27
N SER A 595 -0.07 4.83 16.90
CA SER A 595 -1.11 5.67 16.26
C SER A 595 -0.58 6.88 15.49
N ALA A 596 0.67 7.28 15.69
CA ALA A 596 1.28 8.45 15.05
C ALA A 596 2.41 8.07 14.08
N VAL A 597 2.59 8.87 13.04
CA VAL A 597 3.72 8.78 12.12
C VAL A 597 5.04 8.84 12.91
N ASN A 598 5.96 7.92 12.65
CA ASN A 598 7.27 7.77 13.31
C ASN A 598 7.27 7.19 14.75
N THR A 599 6.14 6.71 15.25
CA THR A 599 6.11 6.09 16.59
C THR A 599 6.89 4.77 16.62
N HIS A 600 6.87 4.00 15.52
CA HIS A 600 7.67 2.78 15.38
C HIS A 600 9.16 3.02 15.55
N GLU A 601 9.70 4.01 14.84
CA GLU A 601 11.12 4.35 14.86
C GLU A 601 11.56 4.73 16.27
N LYS A 602 10.77 5.54 16.96
CA LYS A 602 11.05 5.97 18.33
C LYS A 602 11.04 4.82 19.34
N ILE A 603 10.09 3.87 19.20
CA ILE A 603 10.03 2.69 20.07
C ILE A 603 11.28 1.83 19.88
N LEU A 604 11.71 1.64 18.64
CA LEU A 604 12.90 0.85 18.33
C LEU A 604 14.18 1.56 18.75
N GLU A 605 14.29 2.86 18.51
CA GLU A 605 15.41 3.68 18.98
C GLU A 605 15.51 3.62 20.51
N LYS A 606 14.39 3.73 21.21
CA LYS A 606 14.32 3.57 22.66
C LYS A 606 14.79 2.16 23.09
N PHE A 607 14.28 1.10 22.44
CA PHE A 607 14.65 -0.28 22.73
C PHE A 607 16.16 -0.52 22.57
N GLU A 608 16.78 0.04 21.53
CA GLU A 608 18.20 -0.11 21.24
C GLU A 608 19.07 0.76 22.14
N THR A 609 18.74 2.05 22.32
CA THR A 609 19.57 3.01 23.05
C THR A 609 19.51 2.83 24.56
N GLU A 610 18.32 2.56 25.12
CA GLU A 610 18.12 2.34 26.55
C GLU A 610 18.34 0.85 26.94
N ARG A 611 18.67 -0.03 25.96
CA ARG A 611 18.94 -1.46 26.15
C ARG A 611 17.83 -2.18 26.92
N ILE A 612 16.58 -1.86 26.63
CA ILE A 612 15.43 -2.47 27.31
C ILE A 612 15.46 -3.99 27.10
N PRO A 613 15.31 -4.82 28.16
CA PRO A 613 15.50 -6.27 28.05
C PRO A 613 14.50 -6.98 27.15
N VAL A 614 13.23 -6.56 27.13
CA VAL A 614 12.15 -7.28 26.42
C VAL A 614 11.33 -6.36 25.55
N LEU A 615 11.23 -6.70 24.27
CA LEU A 615 10.30 -6.08 23.30
C LEU A 615 9.18 -7.06 22.99
N ILE A 616 7.93 -6.66 23.30
CA ILE A 616 6.71 -7.40 22.99
C ILE A 616 6.10 -6.82 21.74
N GLY A 617 5.77 -7.65 20.76
CA GLY A 617 5.07 -7.11 19.60
C GLY A 617 4.35 -8.17 18.76
N THR A 618 3.66 -7.67 17.74
CA THR A 618 3.01 -8.49 16.71
C THR A 618 3.95 -8.63 15.51
N GLN A 619 3.46 -9.00 14.34
CA GLN A 619 4.26 -9.21 13.13
C GLN A 619 5.18 -8.01 12.75
N MET A 620 4.96 -6.84 13.35
CA MET A 620 5.76 -5.64 13.10
C MET A 620 7.20 -5.76 13.63
N VAL A 621 7.41 -6.45 14.76
CA VAL A 621 8.75 -6.73 15.33
C VAL A 621 9.53 -7.79 14.56
N ALA A 622 8.83 -8.59 13.73
CA ALA A 622 9.46 -9.66 12.94
C ALA A 622 10.24 -9.13 11.72
N LYS A 623 10.01 -7.88 11.29
CA LYS A 623 10.41 -7.41 9.95
C LYS A 623 11.36 -6.22 9.98
N GLY A 624 12.30 -6.19 9.04
CA GLY A 624 13.12 -5.02 8.71
C GLY A 624 14.19 -4.57 9.71
N LEU A 625 14.27 -5.17 10.92
CA LEU A 625 15.13 -4.70 12.00
C LEU A 625 16.49 -5.41 12.01
N ASN A 626 17.54 -4.66 12.23
CA ASN A 626 18.87 -5.20 12.51
C ASN A 626 19.24 -4.85 13.96
N LEU A 627 18.91 -5.73 14.90
CA LEU A 627 19.13 -5.55 16.33
C LEU A 627 20.23 -6.56 16.79
N PRO A 628 21.50 -6.13 16.88
CA PRO A 628 22.62 -7.04 17.14
C PRO A 628 22.63 -7.65 18.54
N ASP A 629 22.02 -6.99 19.53
CA ASP A 629 21.95 -7.44 20.91
C ASP A 629 20.77 -8.38 21.19
N VAL A 630 19.89 -8.62 20.24
CA VAL A 630 18.81 -9.60 20.35
C VAL A 630 19.37 -11.01 20.15
N THR A 631 19.45 -11.75 21.24
CA THR A 631 19.93 -13.15 21.25
C THR A 631 18.81 -14.17 21.47
N LEU A 632 17.68 -13.77 22.07
CA LEU A 632 16.51 -14.62 22.28
C LEU A 632 15.30 -14.11 21.50
N VAL A 633 14.60 -15.03 20.86
CA VAL A 633 13.30 -14.80 20.25
C VAL A 633 12.28 -15.81 20.79
N GLY A 634 11.21 -15.33 21.39
CA GLY A 634 10.07 -16.12 21.81
C GLY A 634 8.89 -15.95 20.87
N VAL A 635 8.35 -17.03 20.31
CA VAL A 635 7.14 -17.01 19.50
C VAL A 635 6.00 -17.65 20.29
N LEU A 636 4.98 -16.84 20.58
CA LEU A 636 3.79 -17.30 21.27
C LEU A 636 2.69 -17.66 20.26
N ASP A 637 1.90 -18.69 20.57
CA ASP A 637 0.77 -19.12 19.74
C ASP A 637 1.16 -19.31 18.25
N ALA A 638 2.27 -20.02 17.98
CA ALA A 638 2.83 -20.18 16.64
C ALA A 638 1.85 -20.80 15.62
N ASP A 639 0.93 -21.61 16.09
CA ASP A 639 -0.08 -22.30 15.29
C ASP A 639 -1.31 -21.46 14.93
N LEU A 640 -1.47 -20.26 15.49
CA LEU A 640 -2.68 -19.46 15.25
C LEU A 640 -2.89 -19.11 13.76
N SER A 641 -1.83 -18.84 13.04
CA SER A 641 -1.90 -18.54 11.59
C SER A 641 -2.21 -19.77 10.72
N LEU A 642 -1.99 -20.99 11.22
CA LEU A 642 -2.42 -22.22 10.54
C LEU A 642 -3.94 -22.37 10.49
N TYR A 643 -4.66 -21.71 11.39
CA TYR A 643 -6.11 -21.78 11.52
C TYR A 643 -6.84 -20.62 10.82
N THR A 644 -6.11 -19.62 10.35
CA THR A 644 -6.64 -18.43 9.71
C THR A 644 -6.12 -18.33 8.29
N GLY A 645 -7.02 -18.13 7.32
CA GLY A 645 -6.60 -17.66 5.99
C GLY A 645 -6.30 -18.73 4.94
N GLY A 646 -7.31 -19.32 4.35
CA GLY A 646 -7.29 -19.94 3.04
C GLY A 646 -6.12 -20.90 2.72
N PHE A 647 -5.80 -21.03 1.46
CA PHE A 647 -4.73 -21.89 0.96
C PHE A 647 -3.30 -21.43 1.31
N ARG A 648 -3.10 -20.20 1.78
CA ARG A 648 -1.78 -19.64 2.16
C ARG A 648 -1.46 -19.76 3.65
N ALA A 649 -2.30 -20.40 4.46
CA ALA A 649 -2.10 -20.47 5.90
C ALA A 649 -0.74 -21.11 6.29
N GLY A 650 -0.37 -22.21 5.65
CA GLY A 650 0.93 -22.87 5.85
C GLY A 650 2.10 -21.96 5.47
N GLU A 651 2.05 -21.36 4.29
CA GLU A 651 3.08 -20.42 3.80
C GLU A 651 3.24 -19.20 4.71
N THR A 652 2.14 -18.60 5.13
CA THR A 652 2.16 -17.45 6.05
C THR A 652 2.80 -17.81 7.38
N THR A 653 2.47 -18.98 7.93
CA THR A 653 3.05 -19.48 9.19
C THR A 653 4.54 -19.75 9.03
N PHE A 654 4.94 -20.46 7.97
CA PHE A 654 6.33 -20.75 7.70
C PHE A 654 7.17 -19.48 7.56
N ASN A 655 6.71 -18.53 6.73
CA ASN A 655 7.41 -17.28 6.48
C ASN A 655 7.56 -16.46 7.77
N MET A 656 6.50 -16.35 8.56
CA MET A 656 6.52 -15.61 9.81
C MET A 656 7.54 -16.24 10.79
N LEU A 657 7.47 -17.54 11.01
CA LEU A 657 8.37 -18.23 11.94
C LEU A 657 9.83 -18.10 11.50
N THR A 658 10.12 -18.35 10.24
CA THR A 658 11.49 -18.25 9.68
C THR A 658 12.04 -16.82 9.75
N GLN A 659 11.23 -15.80 9.47
CA GLN A 659 11.65 -14.41 9.55
C GLN A 659 11.99 -13.99 10.99
N VAL A 660 11.16 -14.39 11.96
CA VAL A 660 11.34 -14.03 13.37
C VAL A 660 12.51 -14.77 13.98
N VAL A 661 12.59 -16.07 13.77
CA VAL A 661 13.74 -16.87 14.19
C VAL A 661 15.05 -16.30 13.63
N GLY A 662 15.03 -15.88 12.37
CA GLY A 662 16.20 -15.27 11.71
C GLY A 662 16.65 -13.92 12.31
N ARG A 663 15.91 -13.35 13.30
CA ARG A 663 16.33 -12.13 14.03
C ARG A 663 17.34 -12.44 15.13
N ALA A 664 17.24 -13.60 15.76
CA ALA A 664 18.17 -13.99 16.82
C ALA A 664 19.60 -14.15 16.31
N GLY A 665 20.58 -13.67 17.05
CA GLY A 665 22.01 -13.89 16.79
C GLY A 665 22.54 -13.24 15.50
N ARG A 666 22.12 -12.04 15.17
CA ARG A 666 22.70 -11.24 14.07
C ARG A 666 24.01 -10.58 14.46
N GLY A 667 24.22 -10.35 15.74
CA GLY A 667 25.47 -9.84 16.31
C GLY A 667 26.56 -10.91 16.43
N ASN A 668 27.42 -10.76 17.45
CA ASN A 668 28.54 -11.67 17.69
C ASN A 668 28.18 -12.90 18.52
N THR A 669 26.99 -12.96 19.13
CA THR A 669 26.51 -14.04 19.99
C THR A 669 25.62 -15.00 19.22
N GLU A 670 25.62 -16.30 19.56
CA GLU A 670 24.68 -17.27 19.00
C GLU A 670 23.25 -16.91 19.39
N GLY A 671 22.31 -17.05 18.44
CA GLY A 671 20.90 -16.81 18.66
C GLY A 671 20.15 -18.08 19.10
N ARG A 672 19.17 -17.92 19.97
CA ARG A 672 18.24 -18.97 20.39
C ARG A 672 16.81 -18.52 20.10
N ALA A 673 15.95 -19.43 19.66
CA ALA A 673 14.53 -19.15 19.49
C ALA A 673 13.69 -20.24 20.19
N ILE A 674 12.61 -19.84 20.85
CA ILE A 674 11.66 -20.74 21.49
C ILE A 674 10.29 -20.52 20.84
N VAL A 675 9.75 -21.59 20.26
CA VAL A 675 8.47 -21.58 19.55
C VAL A 675 7.45 -22.37 20.36
N GLN A 676 6.49 -21.67 20.94
CA GLN A 676 5.40 -22.27 21.74
C GLN A 676 4.22 -22.61 20.82
N THR A 677 3.74 -23.84 20.91
CA THR A 677 2.64 -24.34 20.08
C THR A 677 1.84 -25.42 20.75
N LEU A 678 0.56 -25.57 20.40
CA LEU A 678 -0.28 -26.69 20.78
C LEU A 678 -0.13 -27.90 19.86
N VAL A 679 0.54 -27.77 18.73
CA VAL A 679 0.70 -28.81 17.70
C VAL A 679 2.17 -28.99 17.29
N PRO A 680 3.07 -29.39 18.20
CA PRO A 680 4.52 -29.48 17.94
C PRO A 680 4.87 -30.48 16.84
N GLY A 681 4.00 -31.42 16.53
CA GLY A 681 4.16 -32.38 15.44
C GLY A 681 3.74 -31.86 14.05
N HIS A 682 3.22 -30.65 13.95
CA HIS A 682 2.78 -30.10 12.67
C HIS A 682 3.97 -29.84 11.74
N GLN A 683 3.94 -30.40 10.52
CA GLN A 683 5.09 -30.37 9.60
C GLN A 683 5.57 -28.96 9.27
N VAL A 684 4.66 -28.00 9.05
CA VAL A 684 5.03 -26.61 8.74
C VAL A 684 5.83 -25.98 9.90
N ILE A 685 5.43 -26.22 11.17
CA ILE A 685 6.13 -25.66 12.33
C ILE A 685 7.53 -26.30 12.47
N ARG A 686 7.65 -27.61 12.27
CA ARG A 686 8.93 -28.31 12.32
C ARG A 686 9.88 -27.84 11.25
N LEU A 687 9.41 -27.76 9.99
CA LEU A 687 10.21 -27.28 8.87
C LEU A 687 10.62 -25.81 9.04
N ALA A 688 9.76 -24.97 9.64
CA ALA A 688 10.10 -23.59 9.96
C ALA A 688 11.15 -23.50 11.08
N ALA A 689 11.06 -24.36 12.12
CA ALA A 689 12.07 -24.45 13.17
C ALA A 689 13.44 -24.91 12.63
N GLU A 690 13.43 -25.84 11.70
CA GLU A 690 14.62 -26.29 10.96
C GLU A 690 15.11 -25.27 9.92
N GLN A 691 14.33 -24.22 9.66
CA GLN A 691 14.54 -23.25 8.59
C GLN A 691 14.70 -23.92 7.21
N ASN A 692 14.03 -25.04 7.01
CA ASN A 692 14.08 -25.89 5.83
C ASN A 692 13.02 -25.46 4.82
N TYR A 693 13.35 -24.44 4.02
CA TYR A 693 12.42 -23.94 3.01
C TYR A 693 12.19 -24.95 1.88
N ASP A 694 13.21 -25.68 1.46
CA ASP A 694 13.08 -26.66 0.36
C ASP A 694 12.08 -27.77 0.74
N GLY A 695 12.17 -28.31 1.97
CA GLY A 695 11.20 -29.29 2.48
C GLY A 695 9.79 -28.72 2.61
N PHE A 696 9.68 -27.45 3.07
CA PHE A 696 8.40 -26.76 3.14
C PHE A 696 7.78 -26.57 1.73
N TYR A 697 8.58 -26.10 0.75
CA TYR A 697 8.11 -25.93 -0.61
C TYR A 697 7.55 -27.22 -1.21
N ASP A 698 8.28 -28.32 -1.05
CA ASP A 698 7.86 -29.63 -1.60
C ASP A 698 6.56 -30.12 -0.94
N LEU A 699 6.38 -29.91 0.37
CA LEU A 699 5.14 -30.19 1.06
C LEU A 699 3.98 -29.34 0.52
N GLU A 700 4.18 -28.03 0.49
CA GLU A 700 3.13 -27.06 0.18
C GLU A 700 2.71 -27.10 -1.28
N VAL A 701 3.65 -27.25 -2.22
CA VAL A 701 3.33 -27.30 -3.67
C VAL A 701 2.47 -28.54 -3.99
N ASN A 702 2.72 -29.67 -3.34
CA ASN A 702 1.91 -30.87 -3.53
C ASN A 702 0.50 -30.70 -2.94
N LEU A 703 0.37 -30.08 -1.76
CA LEU A 703 -0.91 -29.75 -1.17
C LEU A 703 -1.73 -28.84 -2.09
N ARG A 704 -1.11 -27.79 -2.64
CA ARG A 704 -1.78 -26.87 -3.56
C ARG A 704 -2.20 -27.50 -4.88
N ARG A 705 -1.44 -28.48 -5.36
CA ARG A 705 -1.83 -29.26 -6.55
C ARG A 705 -3.12 -30.05 -6.28
N VAL A 706 -3.22 -30.70 -5.13
CA VAL A 706 -4.44 -31.45 -4.75
C VAL A 706 -5.61 -30.49 -4.52
N GLN A 707 -5.37 -29.34 -3.92
CA GLN A 707 -6.39 -28.34 -3.64
C GLN A 707 -6.81 -27.52 -4.88
N ASN A 708 -6.16 -27.70 -6.02
CA ASN A 708 -6.31 -26.84 -7.20
C ASN A 708 -6.22 -25.34 -6.85
N ALA A 709 -5.10 -24.98 -6.19
CA ALA A 709 -4.79 -23.64 -5.73
C ALA A 709 -3.54 -23.09 -6.45
N PRO A 710 -3.25 -21.77 -6.40
CA PRO A 710 -2.03 -21.22 -7.02
C PRO A 710 -0.76 -21.95 -6.55
N PRO A 711 0.16 -22.32 -7.47
CA PRO A 711 0.28 -21.86 -8.87
C PRO A 711 -0.51 -22.67 -9.92
N PHE A 712 -1.31 -23.65 -9.56
CA PHE A 712 -1.98 -24.57 -10.50
C PHE A 712 -3.34 -24.03 -11.00
N ALA A 713 -3.99 -23.20 -10.20
CA ALA A 713 -5.20 -22.47 -10.56
C ALA A 713 -5.20 -21.10 -9.88
N ASP A 714 -6.01 -20.18 -10.38
CA ASP A 714 -6.28 -18.91 -9.70
C ASP A 714 -7.44 -19.08 -8.71
N VAL A 715 -7.40 -18.34 -7.62
CA VAL A 715 -8.50 -18.19 -6.68
C VAL A 715 -9.02 -16.77 -6.75
N ALA A 716 -10.25 -16.59 -7.22
CA ALA A 716 -10.90 -15.29 -7.26
C ALA A 716 -12.04 -15.24 -6.24
N VAL A 717 -12.08 -14.15 -5.46
CA VAL A 717 -13.14 -13.91 -4.48
C VAL A 717 -14.03 -12.79 -4.97
N VAL A 718 -15.31 -13.10 -5.19
CA VAL A 718 -16.33 -12.08 -5.44
C VAL A 718 -16.97 -11.72 -4.12
N THR A 719 -16.75 -10.49 -3.66
CA THR A 719 -17.32 -9.99 -2.41
C THR A 719 -18.54 -9.12 -2.70
N PHE A 720 -19.63 -9.38 -1.96
CA PHE A 720 -20.87 -8.63 -1.99
C PHE A 720 -21.03 -7.90 -0.68
N THR A 721 -21.40 -6.61 -0.73
CA THR A 721 -21.53 -5.78 0.46
C THR A 721 -22.75 -4.89 0.40
N GLY A 722 -23.47 -4.74 1.52
CA GLY A 722 -24.67 -3.91 1.62
C GLY A 722 -25.24 -3.84 3.04
N ARG A 723 -26.14 -2.88 3.27
CA ARG A 723 -26.74 -2.66 4.59
C ARG A 723 -27.74 -3.74 5.02
N GLU A 724 -28.37 -4.38 4.07
CA GLU A 724 -29.41 -5.40 4.33
C GLU A 724 -28.86 -6.78 3.96
N GLU A 725 -28.77 -7.67 4.96
CA GLU A 725 -28.16 -8.98 4.83
C GLU A 725 -28.86 -9.87 3.79
N THR A 726 -30.20 -9.90 3.83
CA THR A 726 -31.02 -10.68 2.90
C THR A 726 -30.82 -10.29 1.45
N SER A 727 -30.71 -8.98 1.18
CA SER A 727 -30.44 -8.45 -0.15
C SER A 727 -29.04 -8.81 -0.64
N VAL A 728 -28.03 -8.76 0.25
CA VAL A 728 -26.65 -9.16 -0.06
C VAL A 728 -26.59 -10.65 -0.41
N LEU A 729 -27.21 -11.50 0.41
CA LEU A 729 -27.22 -12.95 0.20
C LEU A 729 -27.96 -13.33 -1.08
N ARG A 730 -29.14 -12.73 -1.36
CA ARG A 730 -29.90 -12.92 -2.59
C ARG A 730 -29.09 -12.52 -3.81
N GLY A 731 -28.44 -11.34 -3.77
CA GLY A 731 -27.58 -10.86 -4.86
C GLY A 731 -26.42 -11.81 -5.14
N ALA A 732 -25.75 -12.29 -4.10
CA ALA A 732 -24.65 -13.25 -4.21
C ALA A 732 -25.11 -14.59 -4.80
N ALA A 733 -26.26 -15.13 -4.37
CA ALA A 733 -26.83 -16.35 -4.92
C ALA A 733 -27.18 -16.18 -6.40
N LYS A 734 -27.86 -15.07 -6.77
CA LYS A 734 -28.21 -14.75 -8.16
C LYS A 734 -26.96 -14.66 -9.04
N PHE A 735 -25.90 -14.01 -8.57
CA PHE A 735 -24.64 -13.91 -9.32
C PHE A 735 -24.03 -15.30 -9.55
N ARG A 736 -23.99 -16.18 -8.53
CA ARG A 736 -23.50 -17.56 -8.65
C ARG A 736 -24.31 -18.34 -9.70
N ASP A 737 -25.64 -18.24 -9.63
CA ASP A 737 -26.54 -18.99 -10.53
C ASP A 737 -26.38 -18.49 -11.97
N SER A 738 -26.22 -17.18 -12.19
CA SER A 738 -25.93 -16.59 -13.50
C SER A 738 -24.55 -17.05 -14.03
N LEU A 739 -23.53 -17.08 -13.19
CA LEU A 739 -22.21 -17.58 -13.57
C LEU A 739 -22.30 -19.06 -14.00
N ASN A 740 -22.93 -19.90 -13.19
CA ASN A 740 -23.10 -21.32 -13.50
C ASN A 740 -23.93 -21.57 -14.78
N ALA A 741 -24.90 -20.70 -15.07
CA ALA A 741 -25.67 -20.76 -16.30
C ALA A 741 -24.82 -20.39 -17.53
N CYS A 742 -24.03 -19.33 -17.44
CA CYS A 742 -23.13 -18.89 -18.51
C CYS A 742 -22.03 -19.93 -18.81
N LEU A 743 -21.46 -20.55 -17.78
CA LEU A 743 -20.42 -21.58 -17.95
C LEU A 743 -20.91 -22.83 -18.71
N LYS A 744 -22.23 -23.05 -18.79
CA LYS A 744 -22.83 -24.14 -19.58
C LYS A 744 -23.08 -23.79 -21.06
N GLN A 745 -22.77 -22.54 -21.44
CA GLN A 745 -23.07 -22.04 -22.81
C GLN A 745 -21.77 -21.65 -23.51
N ALA A 746 -21.73 -21.84 -24.84
CA ALA A 746 -20.62 -21.35 -25.67
C ALA A 746 -20.53 -19.81 -25.58
N PRO A 747 -19.35 -19.20 -25.53
CA PRO A 747 -18.01 -19.83 -25.69
C PRO A 747 -17.36 -20.26 -24.35
N TYR A 748 -18.11 -20.41 -23.26
CA TYR A 748 -17.53 -20.58 -21.90
C TYR A 748 -17.53 -22.03 -21.41
N THR A 749 -18.00 -22.99 -22.23
CA THR A 749 -18.10 -24.43 -21.87
C THR A 749 -16.77 -25.09 -21.54
N GLU A 750 -15.67 -24.54 -22.06
CA GLU A 750 -14.31 -25.05 -21.80
C GLU A 750 -13.65 -24.38 -20.57
N GLU A 751 -14.29 -23.36 -19.99
CA GLU A 751 -13.74 -22.65 -18.84
C GLU A 751 -13.88 -23.49 -17.56
N ASN A 752 -12.73 -23.90 -17.02
CA ASN A 752 -12.72 -24.64 -15.75
C ASN A 752 -12.85 -23.64 -14.57
N CYS A 753 -14.09 -23.44 -14.10
CA CYS A 753 -14.40 -22.55 -13.01
C CYS A 753 -15.41 -23.19 -12.05
N THR A 754 -15.03 -23.32 -10.79
CA THR A 754 -15.90 -23.83 -9.72
C THR A 754 -16.22 -22.70 -8.75
N ALA A 755 -17.51 -22.43 -8.52
CA ALA A 755 -17.98 -21.41 -7.58
C ALA A 755 -18.43 -22.04 -6.26
N LEU A 756 -17.84 -21.61 -5.14
CA LEU A 756 -18.17 -22.04 -3.79
C LEU A 756 -18.81 -20.89 -3.01
N GLY A 757 -19.81 -21.19 -2.21
CA GLY A 757 -20.59 -20.21 -1.45
C GLY A 757 -21.97 -19.94 -2.05
N PRO A 758 -22.67 -18.81 -1.69
CA PRO A 758 -22.16 -17.70 -0.90
C PRO A 758 -21.89 -18.05 0.56
N ALA A 759 -20.81 -17.47 1.11
CA ALA A 759 -20.40 -17.62 2.50
C ALA A 759 -20.12 -16.26 3.12
N PRO A 760 -20.34 -16.05 4.44
CA PRO A 760 -19.91 -14.85 5.10
C PRO A 760 -18.40 -14.63 4.95
N CYS A 761 -17.95 -13.38 4.84
CA CYS A 761 -16.53 -13.06 4.91
C CYS A 761 -15.98 -13.31 6.31
N VAL A 762 -14.65 -13.37 6.47
CA VAL A 762 -13.97 -13.52 7.79
C VAL A 762 -14.46 -12.45 8.77
N VAL A 763 -14.63 -11.21 8.28
CA VAL A 763 -15.32 -10.15 9.00
C VAL A 763 -16.69 -9.95 8.33
N PRO A 764 -17.78 -10.49 8.91
CA PRO A 764 -19.08 -10.53 8.24
C PRO A 764 -19.76 -9.15 8.14
N LYS A 765 -19.34 -8.17 8.95
CA LYS A 765 -19.94 -6.84 8.97
C LYS A 765 -18.89 -5.77 9.25
N ILE A 766 -18.82 -4.75 8.39
CA ILE A 766 -17.94 -3.58 8.53
C ILE A 766 -18.77 -2.32 8.28
N ASN A 767 -18.70 -1.32 9.17
CA ASN A 767 -19.44 -0.05 9.03
C ASN A 767 -20.91 -0.25 8.65
N TYR A 768 -21.60 -1.11 9.40
CA TYR A 768 -22.99 -1.49 9.20
C TYR A 768 -23.31 -2.23 7.88
N ASN A 769 -22.30 -2.54 7.03
CA ASN A 769 -22.49 -3.31 5.82
C ASN A 769 -22.17 -4.79 6.07
N PHE A 770 -23.13 -5.65 5.77
CA PHE A 770 -22.93 -7.10 5.71
C PHE A 770 -22.07 -7.47 4.52
N ARG A 771 -21.27 -8.54 4.67
CA ARG A 771 -20.29 -8.98 3.67
C ARG A 771 -20.42 -10.47 3.44
N TYR A 772 -20.70 -10.85 2.20
CA TYR A 772 -20.72 -12.23 1.73
C TYR A 772 -19.76 -12.41 0.56
N ARG A 773 -19.25 -13.63 0.37
CA ARG A 773 -18.31 -13.93 -0.70
C ARG A 773 -18.66 -15.20 -1.46
N LEU A 774 -18.30 -15.21 -2.74
CA LEU A 774 -18.16 -16.40 -3.56
C LEU A 774 -16.68 -16.62 -3.83
N THR A 775 -16.19 -17.83 -3.59
CA THR A 775 -14.82 -18.22 -3.93
C THR A 775 -14.84 -19.00 -5.22
N LEU A 776 -14.14 -18.50 -6.24
CA LEU A 776 -14.00 -19.11 -7.55
C LEU A 776 -12.63 -19.75 -7.65
N ARG A 777 -12.57 -21.04 -7.98
CA ARG A 777 -11.35 -21.75 -8.40
C ARG A 777 -11.37 -21.87 -9.90
N CYS A 778 -10.40 -21.31 -10.59
CA CYS A 778 -10.45 -21.19 -12.04
C CYS A 778 -9.04 -20.99 -12.64
N ALA A 779 -8.91 -21.25 -13.92
CA ALA A 779 -7.87 -20.62 -14.72
C ALA A 779 -8.38 -19.24 -15.16
N MET A 780 -7.74 -18.14 -14.72
CA MET A 780 -8.19 -16.79 -15.04
C MET A 780 -7.85 -16.41 -16.48
N THR A 781 -8.50 -17.11 -17.43
CA THR A 781 -8.37 -16.90 -18.86
C THR A 781 -8.90 -15.53 -19.29
N LYS A 782 -8.61 -15.12 -20.52
CA LYS A 782 -9.19 -13.88 -21.08
C LYS A 782 -10.72 -13.96 -21.17
N ASN A 783 -11.25 -15.11 -21.59
CA ASN A 783 -12.69 -15.32 -21.72
C ASN A 783 -13.39 -15.26 -20.36
N LEU A 784 -12.82 -15.92 -19.34
CA LEU A 784 -13.39 -15.90 -18.01
C LEU A 784 -13.36 -14.48 -17.40
N ARG A 785 -12.26 -13.73 -17.60
CA ARG A 785 -12.22 -12.31 -17.20
C ARG A 785 -13.32 -11.49 -17.86
N PHE A 786 -13.55 -11.71 -19.16
CA PHE A 786 -14.60 -11.02 -19.89
C PHE A 786 -15.99 -11.37 -19.34
N LEU A 787 -16.26 -12.66 -19.09
CA LEU A 787 -17.52 -13.13 -18.49
C LEU A 787 -17.74 -12.49 -17.09
N LEU A 788 -16.75 -12.56 -16.22
CA LEU A 788 -16.86 -11.99 -14.87
C LEU A 788 -17.07 -10.48 -14.90
N ALA A 789 -16.37 -9.76 -15.77
CA ALA A 789 -16.59 -8.33 -15.95
C ALA A 789 -18.00 -8.01 -16.52
N HIS A 790 -18.54 -8.88 -17.39
CA HIS A 790 -19.90 -8.76 -17.88
C HIS A 790 -20.90 -8.95 -16.73
N LEU A 791 -20.79 -10.03 -15.97
CA LEU A 791 -21.67 -10.34 -14.84
C LEU A 791 -21.66 -9.25 -13.76
N LEU A 792 -20.49 -8.67 -13.45
CA LEU A 792 -20.40 -7.53 -12.53
C LEU A 792 -21.15 -6.31 -13.04
N ARG A 793 -21.08 -6.02 -14.34
CA ARG A 793 -21.83 -4.91 -14.95
C ARG A 793 -23.34 -5.13 -14.90
N GLU A 794 -23.78 -6.33 -15.26
CA GLU A 794 -25.20 -6.70 -15.19
C GLU A 794 -25.71 -6.66 -13.73
N PHE A 795 -24.91 -7.17 -12.78
CA PHE A 795 -25.22 -7.10 -11.35
C PHE A 795 -25.44 -5.66 -10.88
N ALA A 796 -24.54 -4.75 -11.28
CA ALA A 796 -24.61 -3.33 -10.88
C ALA A 796 -25.73 -2.55 -11.58
N ARG A 797 -26.23 -3.03 -12.75
CA ARG A 797 -27.37 -2.42 -13.48
C ARG A 797 -28.72 -2.92 -13.00
N ASP A 798 -28.76 -4.08 -12.36
CA ASP A 798 -30.00 -4.68 -11.91
C ASP A 798 -30.59 -3.91 -10.71
N GLY A 799 -31.75 -3.34 -10.91
CA GLY A 799 -32.46 -2.56 -9.87
C GLY A 799 -32.79 -3.38 -8.61
N GLN A 800 -32.87 -4.71 -8.68
CA GLN A 800 -33.08 -5.59 -7.53
C GLN A 800 -31.86 -5.63 -6.60
N ASN A 801 -30.66 -5.30 -7.10
CA ASN A 801 -29.41 -5.23 -6.34
C ASN A 801 -29.10 -3.82 -5.82
N ARG A 802 -30.08 -2.91 -5.87
CA ARG A 802 -29.87 -1.54 -5.37
C ARG A 802 -29.43 -1.56 -3.90
N GLY A 803 -28.35 -0.86 -3.58
CA GLY A 803 -27.76 -0.85 -2.24
C GLY A 803 -26.81 -2.02 -1.94
N VAL A 804 -26.57 -2.92 -2.90
CA VAL A 804 -25.57 -3.99 -2.83
C VAL A 804 -24.48 -3.71 -3.85
N SER A 805 -23.24 -3.69 -3.43
CA SER A 805 -22.05 -3.61 -4.30
C SER A 805 -21.33 -4.94 -4.39
N ALA A 806 -20.75 -5.22 -5.54
CA ALA A 806 -19.95 -6.42 -5.78
C ALA A 806 -18.59 -6.03 -6.38
N PHE A 807 -17.54 -6.73 -5.97
CA PHE A 807 -16.20 -6.59 -6.53
C PHE A 807 -15.44 -7.91 -6.51
N ILE A 808 -14.44 -8.04 -7.39
CA ILE A 808 -13.60 -9.24 -7.48
C ILE A 808 -12.19 -8.94 -7.01
N ASP A 809 -11.63 -9.86 -6.24
CA ASP A 809 -10.21 -9.90 -5.89
C ASP A 809 -9.61 -11.24 -6.35
N VAL A 810 -8.55 -11.19 -7.17
CA VAL A 810 -7.88 -12.36 -7.72
C VAL A 810 -6.61 -12.63 -6.93
N ASN A 811 -6.45 -13.87 -6.46
CA ASN A 811 -5.32 -14.31 -5.65
C ASN A 811 -5.05 -13.39 -4.43
N GLY A 812 -6.14 -12.83 -3.86
CA GLY A 812 -6.07 -11.99 -2.68
C GLY A 812 -5.66 -12.76 -1.43
N PHE A 813 -5.43 -12.03 -0.34
CA PHE A 813 -5.00 -12.62 0.93
C PHE A 813 -6.09 -13.48 1.58
N ASP A 814 -7.35 -13.07 1.48
CA ASP A 814 -8.52 -13.78 2.04
C ASP A 814 -9.09 -14.85 1.08
N ALA A 815 -8.36 -15.20 0.03
CA ALA A 815 -8.81 -16.11 -1.00
C ALA A 815 -8.81 -17.59 -0.55
#